data_ca7b8e3bfa78f1513aca1d8563cecfef
#
_entry.id   ca7b8e3bfa78f1513aca1d8563cecfef
#
_cell.length_a   1.000
_cell.length_b   1.000
_cell.length_c   1.000
_cell.angle_alpha   90.00
_cell.angle_beta   90.00
_cell.angle_gamma   90.00
#
_symmetry.space_group_name_H-M   'P 1'
#
loop_
_entity.id
_entity.type
_entity.pdbx_description
1 polymer ?
#
loop_
_entity_poly.entity_id
_entity_poly.type
_entity_poly.pdbx_seq_one_letter_code
_entity_poly.pdbx_strand_id
1 'polypeptide(L)'
;MKVITREEIEKRHYTDLTEAIKRIPGVTFQNPGYRGGEYGYAAYNNGVSINGDSRVIILVDGRRVDNLASQRISGTSKKGTKSTGVDLDHVTNMENVEKIEVIKGPGASVYGADATGGVINIITRKGGAVTTGSVDLSTGSWDKHNYAVSLSGSAGDDKSFHYFISANRNMSGDTKFKDGLADKVGTLAGSRYKEDGVNVRLDKDFNDTHNLSISYNHKDGRDGYPVTTPNLKYWNEKDWYALLMRVAVGRLDENNHAIEKATNFTIARELPYYRNLFTARALYDVTNDFNHNDLDVVYTFAKDNGMDSFIRFYDQSHSYAGRDNFWFSDFASGGGNSAAGSGYDNYMEYVNAHGGTINQEQLNAWMKEHLTPFPGTVTEEQKEWWQNKTEGGNSPVTDYNEEKNRGAQLQLAKTFGNHDVIANVLYDKAKVFKRNKNDDGHTYFTHLSRKTLSAYVQDKIHVTDKWDITPAIRYSKYSSINTTMKSKGEILPSNGKGNTHALTYALNTEYMFNDTASMYLGWTKVFRPLRQGDYSTIDVVTNSPLEDEEGNVYTVGIRKDLSDKTSIAVHYDITKMSNAIATFPVWTGSEFKSAAINAKEDKQSFNITLDHRFNDHLTLSASYTHLKDKWAAKNGAIIDPNWMMTNAGDVNTAINHLRPENYYSLNLSYENGKLYTGLLTNWYTGNDLSAFTSKRFLVMDWNINYDIAKDITAYVLVSNLTNQAYETWYSGSWGPGAYSMPARSFLVGARYKF
;
A
#
# COMPACT_ATOMS: atom_id res chain seq x y z
N MET A 1 5.26 18.81 3.11
CA MET A 1 4.13 18.13 3.78
C MET A 1 2.85 18.50 3.04
N LYS A 2 2.00 17.54 2.70
CA LYS A 2 0.62 17.78 2.22
C LYS A 2 -0.34 17.44 3.35
N VAL A 3 -1.26 18.34 3.63
CA VAL A 3 -2.31 18.12 4.63
C VAL A 3 -3.65 18.05 3.91
N ILE A 4 -4.44 17.03 4.22
CA ILE A 4 -5.85 16.91 3.85
C ILE A 4 -6.64 17.24 5.10
N THR A 5 -7.38 18.34 5.07
CA THR A 5 -8.12 18.85 6.22
C THR A 5 -9.50 18.21 6.35
N ARG A 6 -10.14 18.35 7.53
CA ARG A 6 -11.52 17.91 7.73
C ARG A 6 -12.47 18.58 6.71
N GLU A 7 -12.27 19.84 6.43
CA GLU A 7 -13.05 20.56 5.43
C GLU A 7 -12.93 19.95 4.03
N GLU A 8 -11.71 19.58 3.61
CA GLU A 8 -11.50 18.88 2.32
C GLU A 8 -12.15 17.50 2.33
N ILE A 9 -12.03 16.73 3.43
CA ILE A 9 -12.67 15.42 3.58
C ILE A 9 -14.19 15.56 3.43
N GLU A 10 -14.79 16.52 4.07
CA GLU A 10 -16.25 16.77 4.01
C GLU A 10 -16.70 17.27 2.65
N LYS A 11 -15.97 18.21 2.04
CA LYS A 11 -16.30 18.73 0.70
C LYS A 11 -16.15 17.69 -0.40
N ARG A 12 -15.19 16.76 -0.25
CA ARG A 12 -14.94 15.66 -1.21
C ARG A 12 -15.70 14.38 -0.90
N HIS A 13 -16.30 14.28 0.29
CA HIS A 13 -17.04 13.10 0.75
C HIS A 13 -16.26 11.80 0.64
N TYR A 14 -14.97 11.84 1.02
CA TYR A 14 -14.14 10.63 1.02
C TYR A 14 -14.72 9.59 1.98
N THR A 15 -14.85 8.35 1.51
CA THR A 15 -15.40 7.24 2.28
C THR A 15 -14.33 6.38 2.95
N ASP A 16 -13.08 6.50 2.49
CA ASP A 16 -11.93 5.79 3.04
C ASP A 16 -10.62 6.59 2.90
N LEU A 17 -9.60 6.15 3.63
CA LEU A 17 -8.29 6.81 3.68
C LEU A 17 -7.55 6.72 2.35
N THR A 18 -7.68 5.60 1.64
CA THR A 18 -7.08 5.42 0.31
C THR A 18 -7.64 6.43 -0.68
N GLU A 19 -8.96 6.64 -0.70
CA GLU A 19 -9.59 7.66 -1.55
C GLU A 19 -9.04 9.05 -1.26
N ALA A 20 -8.87 9.39 0.00
CA ALA A 20 -8.38 10.71 0.40
C ALA A 20 -6.97 11.02 -0.11
N ILE A 21 -6.09 10.03 -0.16
CA ILE A 21 -4.66 10.27 -0.50
C ILE A 21 -4.23 9.77 -1.88
N LYS A 22 -5.04 8.93 -2.56
CA LYS A 22 -4.68 8.34 -3.88
C LYS A 22 -4.39 9.34 -4.98
N ARG A 23 -4.84 10.58 -4.83
CA ARG A 23 -4.64 11.65 -5.81
C ARG A 23 -3.49 12.61 -5.44
N ILE A 24 -2.81 12.37 -4.31
CA ILE A 24 -1.61 13.16 -3.97
C ILE A 24 -0.49 12.75 -4.92
N PRO A 25 0.15 13.68 -5.61
CA PRO A 25 1.27 13.39 -6.49
C PRO A 25 2.38 12.62 -5.79
N GLY A 26 2.84 11.54 -6.41
CA GLY A 26 3.87 10.66 -5.84
C GLY A 26 3.33 9.61 -4.85
N VAL A 27 2.07 9.65 -4.47
CA VAL A 27 1.43 8.57 -3.68
C VAL A 27 0.84 7.54 -4.64
N THR A 28 1.16 6.28 -4.42
CA THR A 28 0.64 5.16 -5.21
C THR A 28 0.24 4.00 -4.33
N PHE A 29 -0.71 3.20 -4.81
CA PHE A 29 -1.20 1.99 -4.17
C PHE A 29 -1.05 0.81 -5.11
N GLN A 30 -0.94 -0.39 -4.56
CA GLN A 30 -0.95 -1.61 -5.36
C GLN A 30 -2.31 -1.86 -6.01
N ASN A 31 -3.37 -1.61 -5.30
CA ASN A 31 -4.74 -1.82 -5.76
C ASN A 31 -5.65 -0.62 -5.47
N PRO A 32 -5.37 0.56 -6.00
CA PRO A 32 -6.21 1.71 -5.71
C PRO A 32 -7.52 1.65 -6.49
N GLY A 33 -8.56 1.14 -5.93
CA GLY A 33 -9.87 1.20 -6.55
C GLY A 33 -10.80 0.06 -6.24
N TYR A 34 -10.29 -0.99 -5.62
CA TYR A 34 -11.08 -2.04 -4.97
C TYR A 34 -10.34 -2.52 -3.74
N ARG A 35 -11.08 -3.02 -2.78
CA ARG A 35 -10.54 -3.46 -1.52
C ARG A 35 -9.80 -4.78 -1.66
N GLY A 36 -8.83 -4.98 -0.78
CA GLY A 36 -8.02 -6.17 -0.76
C GLY A 36 -6.97 -6.23 -1.87
N GLY A 37 -6.10 -7.21 -1.78
CA GLY A 37 -5.00 -7.43 -2.71
C GLY A 37 -5.01 -8.81 -3.33
N GLU A 38 -4.05 -9.11 -4.19
CA GLU A 38 -3.92 -10.43 -4.79
C GLU A 38 -3.40 -11.45 -3.77
N TYR A 39 -4.02 -12.63 -3.74
CA TYR A 39 -3.63 -13.70 -2.84
C TYR A 39 -2.23 -14.24 -3.16
N GLY A 40 -1.44 -14.45 -2.08
CA GLY A 40 -0.10 -15.03 -2.19
C GLY A 40 1.00 -14.03 -2.51
N TYR A 41 0.66 -12.84 -2.91
CA TYR A 41 1.59 -11.72 -3.10
C TYR A 41 1.38 -10.65 -2.04
N ALA A 42 2.35 -9.80 -1.89
CA ALA A 42 2.39 -8.72 -0.90
C ALA A 42 1.20 -7.74 -0.94
N ALA A 43 0.28 -7.96 -1.82
CA ALA A 43 -0.81 -7.06 -2.16
C ALA A 43 -2.06 -7.19 -1.27
N TYR A 44 -1.99 -7.94 -0.17
CA TYR A 44 -3.12 -8.04 0.75
C TYR A 44 -3.53 -6.74 1.39
N ASN A 45 -2.62 -5.81 1.42
CA ASN A 45 -2.71 -4.66 2.27
C ASN A 45 -2.75 -3.39 1.48
N ASN A 46 -3.33 -3.33 0.34
CA ASN A 46 -3.41 -2.08 -0.41
C ASN A 46 -2.21 -1.15 -0.14
N GLY A 47 -1.01 -1.74 -0.26
CA GLY A 47 0.24 -1.14 0.22
C GLY A 47 0.48 0.21 -0.41
N VAL A 48 0.68 1.22 0.41
CA VAL A 48 0.98 2.58 -0.02
C VAL A 48 2.47 2.76 -0.27
N SER A 49 2.82 3.47 -1.32
CA SER A 49 4.17 3.99 -1.51
C SER A 49 4.15 5.50 -1.74
N ILE A 50 5.20 6.18 -1.27
CA ILE A 50 5.40 7.61 -1.47
C ILE A 50 6.68 7.79 -2.27
N ASN A 51 6.60 8.53 -3.36
CA ASN A 51 7.72 8.74 -4.29
C ASN A 51 8.40 7.42 -4.68
N GLY A 52 7.56 6.38 -4.80
CA GLY A 52 8.03 5.09 -5.19
C GLY A 52 8.63 4.22 -4.09
N ASP A 53 8.62 4.65 -2.87
CA ASP A 53 9.14 3.90 -1.74
C ASP A 53 7.99 3.35 -0.90
N SER A 54 7.93 2.04 -0.73
CA SER A 54 6.93 1.36 0.10
C SER A 54 7.29 1.34 1.59
N ARG A 55 8.47 1.82 1.96
CA ARG A 55 8.92 1.95 3.35
C ARG A 55 8.28 3.19 3.99
N VAL A 56 6.96 3.22 3.99
CA VAL A 56 6.13 4.29 4.56
C VAL A 56 5.70 3.90 5.96
N ILE A 57 5.83 4.82 6.91
CA ILE A 57 5.29 4.65 8.26
C ILE A 57 3.87 5.22 8.31
N ILE A 58 2.94 4.44 8.87
CA ILE A 58 1.57 4.88 9.12
C ILE A 58 1.39 5.12 10.60
N LEU A 59 0.87 6.29 10.94
CA LEU A 59 0.64 6.74 12.31
C LEU A 59 -0.83 7.10 12.53
N VAL A 60 -1.30 6.88 13.75
CA VAL A 60 -2.53 7.47 14.29
C VAL A 60 -2.15 8.30 15.51
N ASP A 61 -2.46 9.59 15.49
CA ASP A 61 -2.09 10.56 16.53
C ASP A 61 -0.61 10.48 16.94
N GLY A 62 0.27 10.35 15.94
CA GLY A 62 1.72 10.24 16.12
C GLY A 62 2.21 8.87 16.63
N ARG A 63 1.32 7.89 16.79
CA ARG A 63 1.66 6.52 17.20
C ARG A 63 1.66 5.58 15.99
N ARG A 64 2.70 4.77 15.89
CA ARG A 64 2.89 3.79 14.82
C ARG A 64 1.86 2.67 14.89
N VAL A 65 1.28 2.30 13.74
CA VAL A 65 0.28 1.22 13.65
C VAL A 65 0.78 -0.06 12.99
N ASP A 66 1.90 -0.05 12.26
CA ASP A 66 2.47 -1.27 11.70
C ASP A 66 3.26 -2.09 12.74
N ASN A 67 3.37 -3.40 12.52
CA ASN A 67 3.96 -4.34 13.46
C ASN A 67 5.42 -4.67 13.08
N LEU A 68 6.36 -4.37 13.97
CA LEU A 68 7.80 -4.58 13.74
C LEU A 68 8.26 -6.05 13.85
N ALA A 69 7.42 -6.96 14.30
CA ALA A 69 7.69 -8.41 14.29
C ALA A 69 7.15 -9.08 13.03
N SER A 70 6.27 -8.43 12.28
CA SER A 70 5.67 -8.98 11.08
C SER A 70 6.70 -9.19 9.97
N GLN A 71 6.37 -10.07 9.05
CA GLN A 71 7.14 -10.28 7.85
C GLN A 71 7.17 -8.99 7.02
N ARG A 72 8.30 -8.72 6.36
CA ARG A 72 8.36 -7.66 5.36
C ARG A 72 7.38 -7.95 4.23
N ILE A 73 6.75 -6.91 3.71
CA ILE A 73 6.00 -7.00 2.47
C ILE A 73 7.00 -7.29 1.34
N SER A 74 7.16 -8.55 1.00
CA SER A 74 8.01 -8.98 -0.11
C SER A 74 7.34 -10.12 -0.87
N GLY A 75 7.51 -10.15 -2.17
CA GLY A 75 6.88 -11.10 -3.08
C GLY A 75 7.35 -12.56 -2.95
N THR A 76 8.13 -12.90 -1.96
CA THR A 76 8.60 -14.28 -1.72
C THR A 76 7.67 -15.08 -0.80
N SER A 77 6.47 -14.57 -0.49
CA SER A 77 5.53 -15.33 0.32
C SER A 77 5.04 -16.54 -0.48
N LYS A 78 5.41 -17.71 -0.04
CA LYS A 78 4.78 -18.94 -0.49
C LYS A 78 3.29 -18.91 -0.12
N LYS A 79 2.45 -19.66 -0.86
CA LYS A 79 1.05 -19.93 -0.52
C LYS A 79 0.91 -20.11 1.00
N GLY A 80 0.06 -19.29 1.62
CA GLY A 80 -0.16 -19.33 3.07
C GLY A 80 0.78 -18.50 3.96
N THR A 81 1.80 -17.85 3.42
CA THR A 81 2.64 -16.91 4.19
C THR A 81 2.28 -15.46 3.83
N LYS A 82 1.11 -15.01 4.25
CA LYS A 82 0.67 -13.64 4.02
C LYS A 82 1.60 -12.68 4.73
N SER A 83 2.02 -11.65 4.03
CA SER A 83 2.67 -10.52 4.66
C SER A 83 1.63 -9.77 5.49
N THR A 84 2.07 -9.27 6.61
CA THR A 84 1.25 -8.51 7.53
C THR A 84 1.72 -7.06 7.43
N GLY A 85 1.15 -6.33 6.51
CA GLY A 85 1.32 -4.88 6.44
C GLY A 85 0.02 -4.21 6.88
N VAL A 86 0.06 -2.91 7.11
CA VAL A 86 -1.14 -2.15 7.43
C VAL A 86 -1.88 -1.86 6.13
N ASP A 87 -3.11 -2.37 6.01
CA ASP A 87 -4.05 -1.82 5.06
C ASP A 87 -4.54 -0.49 5.61
N LEU A 88 -4.33 0.57 4.83
CA LEU A 88 -4.68 1.91 5.29
C LEU A 88 -6.18 2.05 5.59
N ASP A 89 -7.01 1.39 4.79
CA ASP A 89 -8.47 1.46 4.93
C ASP A 89 -8.99 0.69 6.15
N HIS A 90 -8.18 -0.18 6.74
CA HIS A 90 -8.55 -0.90 7.97
C HIS A 90 -8.20 -0.14 9.26
N VAL A 91 -7.43 0.96 9.18
CA VAL A 91 -6.89 1.65 10.36
C VAL A 91 -7.96 2.39 11.15
N THR A 92 -8.83 3.15 10.47
CA THR A 92 -9.94 3.90 11.08
C THR A 92 -10.97 4.29 10.03
N ASN A 93 -12.12 4.79 10.45
CA ASN A 93 -13.11 5.34 9.55
C ASN A 93 -12.91 6.84 9.30
N MET A 94 -13.43 7.35 8.17
CA MET A 94 -13.25 8.76 7.78
C MET A 94 -13.96 9.74 8.71
N GLU A 95 -15.03 9.34 9.39
CA GLU A 95 -15.72 10.21 10.36
C GLU A 95 -14.86 10.50 11.59
N ASN A 96 -13.90 9.62 11.91
CA ASN A 96 -12.95 9.82 13.00
C ASN A 96 -11.74 10.69 12.61
N VAL A 97 -11.56 11.04 11.33
CA VAL A 97 -10.37 11.73 10.84
C VAL A 97 -10.59 13.25 10.88
N GLU A 98 -9.72 13.97 11.60
CA GLU A 98 -9.63 15.42 11.59
C GLU A 98 -8.78 15.93 10.44
N LYS A 99 -7.62 15.31 10.23
CA LYS A 99 -6.73 15.60 9.11
C LYS A 99 -5.80 14.43 8.83
N ILE A 100 -5.29 14.38 7.61
CA ILE A 100 -4.25 13.44 7.19
C ILE A 100 -3.03 14.25 6.76
N GLU A 101 -1.90 13.96 7.38
CA GLU A 101 -0.61 14.58 7.06
C GLU A 101 0.24 13.59 6.27
N VAL A 102 0.59 13.93 5.03
CA VAL A 102 1.49 13.14 4.20
C VAL A 102 2.83 13.86 4.13
N ILE A 103 3.81 13.29 4.80
CA ILE A 103 5.17 13.81 4.89
C ILE A 103 6.04 13.02 3.93
N LYS A 104 6.58 13.70 2.92
CA LYS A 104 7.52 13.14 1.95
C LYS A 104 8.94 13.51 2.40
N GLY A 105 9.83 12.53 2.42
CA GLY A 105 11.24 12.79 2.76
C GLY A 105 11.58 12.85 4.25
N PRO A 106 12.70 13.47 4.65
CA PRO A 106 13.39 13.24 5.93
C PRO A 106 12.72 13.78 7.19
N GLY A 107 11.61 14.46 7.13
CA GLY A 107 10.81 14.86 8.31
C GLY A 107 10.33 13.71 9.17
N ALA A 108 10.53 12.51 8.68
CA ALA A 108 10.13 11.25 9.29
C ALA A 108 11.01 10.78 10.46
N SER A 109 12.18 11.34 10.69
CA SER A 109 13.10 10.91 11.79
C SER A 109 12.47 10.99 13.18
N VAL A 110 11.54 11.93 13.37
CA VAL A 110 10.77 12.07 14.61
C VAL A 110 9.92 10.83 14.89
N TYR A 111 9.38 10.22 13.84
CA TYR A 111 8.39 9.14 13.92
C TYR A 111 9.00 7.73 13.83
N GLY A 112 10.22 7.61 13.34
CA GLY A 112 10.93 6.33 13.24
C GLY A 112 12.17 6.41 12.35
N ALA A 113 13.12 5.54 12.60
CA ALA A 113 14.37 5.49 11.84
C ALA A 113 14.18 4.92 10.41
N ASP A 114 13.10 4.20 10.17
CA ASP A 114 12.84 3.41 8.97
C ASP A 114 11.89 4.05 7.94
N ALA A 115 11.56 5.33 8.10
CA ALA A 115 10.71 6.07 7.17
C ALA A 115 11.50 6.62 5.99
N THR A 116 11.91 5.77 5.07
CA THR A 116 12.63 6.21 3.87
C THR A 116 11.69 6.78 2.81
N GLY A 117 10.49 6.23 2.67
CA GLY A 117 9.46 6.71 1.75
C GLY A 117 8.70 7.93 2.28
N GLY A 118 8.56 8.02 3.57
CA GLY A 118 7.80 9.08 4.21
C GLY A 118 6.88 8.57 5.33
N VAL A 119 5.98 9.45 5.76
CA VAL A 119 5.03 9.18 6.84
C VAL A 119 3.63 9.61 6.43
N ILE A 120 2.64 8.81 6.77
CA ILE A 120 1.22 9.18 6.76
C ILE A 120 0.77 9.22 8.22
N ASN A 121 0.42 10.41 8.71
CA ASN A 121 -0.07 10.61 10.06
C ASN A 121 -1.54 10.99 10.03
N ILE A 122 -2.38 10.13 10.60
CA ILE A 122 -3.83 10.31 10.69
C ILE A 122 -4.11 10.92 12.06
N ILE A 123 -4.62 12.14 12.06
CA ILE A 123 -5.02 12.84 13.29
C ILE A 123 -6.52 12.62 13.50
N THR A 124 -6.88 12.12 14.67
CA THR A 124 -8.27 11.82 15.01
C THR A 124 -9.00 13.04 15.58
N ARG A 125 -10.33 13.03 15.43
CA ARG A 125 -11.22 14.08 15.94
C ARG A 125 -11.32 14.04 17.47
N LYS A 126 -11.51 15.23 18.04
CA LYS A 126 -11.76 15.45 19.47
C LYS A 126 -13.17 16.03 19.66
N GLY A 127 -13.68 15.92 20.88
CA GLY A 127 -14.89 16.58 21.27
C GLY A 127 -14.74 18.11 21.25
N GLY A 128 -15.74 18.79 20.72
CA GLY A 128 -15.82 20.27 20.73
C GLY A 128 -16.45 20.82 22.01
N ALA A 129 -16.38 22.15 22.19
CA ALA A 129 -17.04 22.84 23.31
C ALA A 129 -18.57 22.86 23.21
N VAL A 130 -19.10 22.76 22.00
CA VAL A 130 -20.53 22.74 21.69
C VAL A 130 -20.91 21.39 21.16
N THR A 131 -22.05 20.86 21.57
CA THR A 131 -22.58 19.61 21.02
C THR A 131 -22.96 19.80 19.55
N THR A 132 -22.37 19.02 18.71
CA THR A 132 -22.61 18.95 17.27
C THR A 132 -22.69 17.50 16.83
N GLY A 133 -23.43 17.23 15.79
CA GLY A 133 -23.50 15.91 15.21
C GLY A 133 -23.65 15.94 13.71
N SER A 134 -23.46 14.80 13.08
CA SER A 134 -23.73 14.65 11.66
C SER A 134 -24.28 13.27 11.34
N VAL A 135 -25.11 13.23 10.32
CA VAL A 135 -25.57 12.00 9.65
C VAL A 135 -25.26 12.15 8.17
N ASP A 136 -24.55 11.20 7.59
CA ASP A 136 -24.21 11.17 6.18
C ASP A 136 -24.70 9.86 5.57
N LEU A 137 -25.50 9.97 4.50
CA LEU A 137 -26.09 8.84 3.81
C LEU A 137 -25.81 8.98 2.31
N SER A 138 -25.27 7.93 1.70
CA SER A 138 -25.05 7.94 0.26
C SER A 138 -25.27 6.57 -0.39
N THR A 139 -25.62 6.64 -1.67
CA THR A 139 -25.79 5.48 -2.54
C THR A 139 -25.19 5.76 -3.91
N GLY A 140 -24.76 4.73 -4.60
CA GLY A 140 -24.10 4.93 -5.88
C GLY A 140 -23.96 3.70 -6.75
N SER A 141 -23.09 3.84 -7.75
CA SER A 141 -22.75 2.79 -8.69
C SER A 141 -22.29 1.53 -7.97
N TRP A 142 -22.62 0.37 -8.54
CA TRP A 142 -22.18 -0.95 -8.09
C TRP A 142 -22.75 -1.31 -6.72
N ASP A 143 -24.00 -0.92 -6.46
CA ASP A 143 -24.67 -1.16 -5.19
C ASP A 143 -23.87 -0.62 -3.97
N LYS A 144 -23.23 0.54 -4.17
CA LYS A 144 -22.49 1.19 -3.09
C LYS A 144 -23.44 1.92 -2.17
N HIS A 145 -23.31 1.66 -0.86
CA HIS A 145 -24.04 2.35 0.19
C HIS A 145 -23.10 2.69 1.33
N ASN A 146 -23.17 3.95 1.78
CA ASN A 146 -22.41 4.40 2.93
C ASN A 146 -23.35 5.08 3.94
N TYR A 147 -23.17 4.77 5.20
CA TYR A 147 -23.90 5.31 6.33
C TYR A 147 -22.88 5.73 7.37
N ALA A 148 -22.93 6.97 7.80
CA ALA A 148 -22.05 7.48 8.83
C ALA A 148 -22.79 8.40 9.78
N VAL A 149 -22.47 8.31 11.07
CA VAL A 149 -22.98 9.18 12.11
C VAL A 149 -21.84 9.62 13.01
N SER A 150 -21.91 10.85 13.49
CA SER A 150 -20.98 11.35 14.50
C SER A 150 -21.66 12.26 15.48
N LEU A 151 -21.14 12.27 16.72
CA LEU A 151 -21.54 13.15 17.80
C LEU A 151 -20.30 13.65 18.51
N SER A 152 -20.21 14.95 18.70
CA SER A 152 -19.11 15.64 19.35
C SER A 152 -19.66 16.64 20.35
N GLY A 153 -19.01 16.81 21.48
CA GLY A 153 -19.45 17.81 22.45
C GLY A 153 -18.62 17.83 23.72
N SER A 154 -19.11 18.60 24.68
CA SER A 154 -18.59 18.66 26.04
C SER A 154 -19.71 18.49 27.06
N ALA A 155 -19.36 18.02 28.25
CA ALA A 155 -20.25 17.82 29.38
C ALA A 155 -19.62 18.37 30.67
N GLY A 156 -20.48 18.55 31.68
CA GLY A 156 -20.12 19.20 32.93
C GLY A 156 -20.33 20.72 32.87
N ASP A 157 -20.52 21.35 34.03
CA ASP A 157 -20.74 22.78 34.14
C ASP A 157 -19.53 23.59 33.66
N ASP A 158 -18.34 23.05 33.83
CA ASP A 158 -17.04 23.60 33.42
C ASP A 158 -16.64 23.23 31.98
N LYS A 159 -17.44 22.39 31.30
CA LYS A 159 -17.17 21.85 29.95
C LYS A 159 -15.79 21.20 29.83
N SER A 160 -15.24 20.68 30.90
CA SER A 160 -13.90 20.06 30.94
C SER A 160 -13.88 18.62 30.51
N PHE A 161 -15.02 17.99 30.27
CA PHE A 161 -15.15 16.66 29.72
C PHE A 161 -15.63 16.74 28.28
N HIS A 162 -14.80 16.27 27.35
CA HIS A 162 -15.09 16.28 25.93
C HIS A 162 -15.31 14.85 25.42
N TYR A 163 -16.19 14.70 24.46
CA TYR A 163 -16.46 13.41 23.83
C TYR A 163 -16.60 13.53 22.32
N PHE A 164 -16.11 12.54 21.63
CA PHE A 164 -16.34 12.31 20.20
C PHE A 164 -16.72 10.85 20.01
N ILE A 165 -17.83 10.59 19.34
CA ILE A 165 -18.32 9.25 19.03
C ILE A 165 -18.68 9.23 17.55
N SER A 166 -18.27 8.20 16.82
CA SER A 166 -18.70 7.98 15.45
C SER A 166 -18.92 6.51 15.16
N ALA A 167 -19.81 6.25 14.21
CA ALA A 167 -20.03 4.93 13.66
C ALA A 167 -20.28 5.04 12.15
N ASN A 168 -19.83 4.05 11.40
CA ASN A 168 -20.07 3.97 9.97
C ASN A 168 -20.30 2.55 9.51
N ARG A 169 -20.99 2.42 8.39
CA ARG A 169 -21.05 1.21 7.55
C ARG A 169 -20.84 1.59 6.12
N ASN A 170 -19.86 0.97 5.47
CA ASN A 170 -19.60 1.10 4.05
C ASN A 170 -19.72 -0.26 3.39
N MET A 171 -20.40 -0.30 2.25
CA MET A 171 -20.58 -1.53 1.48
C MET A 171 -20.63 -1.22 -0.01
N SER A 172 -20.19 -2.17 -0.81
CA SER A 172 -20.24 -2.10 -2.26
C SER A 172 -20.44 -3.49 -2.84
N GLY A 173 -21.22 -3.57 -3.89
CA GLY A 173 -21.22 -4.71 -4.78
C GLY A 173 -19.95 -4.79 -5.64
N ASP A 174 -19.95 -5.66 -6.63
CA ASP A 174 -18.78 -5.90 -7.46
C ASP A 174 -18.41 -4.68 -8.31
N THR A 175 -17.16 -4.27 -8.22
CA THR A 175 -16.59 -3.13 -8.97
C THR A 175 -16.60 -3.42 -10.48
N LYS A 176 -16.91 -2.41 -11.28
CA LYS A 176 -16.77 -2.46 -12.74
C LYS A 176 -15.51 -1.73 -13.17
N PHE A 177 -14.88 -2.23 -14.22
CA PHE A 177 -13.70 -1.64 -14.85
C PHE A 177 -13.92 -1.42 -16.34
N LYS A 178 -13.17 -0.51 -16.94
CA LYS A 178 -13.12 -0.36 -18.39
C LYS A 178 -11.91 -1.11 -18.94
N ASP A 179 -12.19 -2.08 -19.81
CA ASP A 179 -11.16 -2.77 -20.58
C ASP A 179 -10.72 -1.87 -21.74
N GLY A 180 -9.47 -1.41 -21.69
CA GLY A 180 -8.93 -0.50 -22.72
C GLY A 180 -8.67 -1.15 -24.06
N LEU A 181 -8.64 -2.48 -24.12
CA LEU A 181 -8.40 -3.22 -25.37
C LEU A 181 -9.71 -3.58 -26.07
N ALA A 182 -10.69 -4.04 -25.28
CA ALA A 182 -12.00 -4.41 -25.81
C ALA A 182 -12.97 -3.23 -25.90
N ASP A 183 -12.58 -2.06 -25.39
CA ASP A 183 -13.45 -0.87 -25.23
C ASP A 183 -14.79 -1.17 -24.56
N LYS A 184 -14.80 -2.09 -23.61
CA LYS A 184 -16.00 -2.57 -22.92
C LYS A 184 -15.84 -2.41 -21.40
N VAL A 185 -16.99 -2.33 -20.73
CA VAL A 185 -17.05 -2.37 -19.27
C VAL A 185 -17.22 -3.82 -18.83
N GLY A 186 -16.27 -4.28 -18.00
CA GLY A 186 -16.29 -5.58 -17.34
C GLY A 186 -16.63 -5.47 -15.86
N THR A 187 -16.85 -6.60 -15.20
CA THR A 187 -17.07 -6.67 -13.75
C THR A 187 -15.96 -7.48 -13.11
N LEU A 188 -15.37 -6.95 -12.05
CA LEU A 188 -14.47 -7.68 -11.15
C LEU A 188 -15.34 -8.49 -10.19
N ALA A 189 -15.75 -9.67 -10.62
CA ALA A 189 -16.64 -10.53 -9.85
C ALA A 189 -15.99 -10.92 -8.51
N GLY A 190 -16.74 -10.79 -7.40
CA GLY A 190 -16.27 -11.06 -6.05
C GLY A 190 -15.47 -9.93 -5.39
N SER A 191 -15.35 -8.76 -6.02
CA SER A 191 -14.67 -7.59 -5.46
C SER A 191 -15.52 -6.78 -4.46
N ARG A 192 -16.71 -7.26 -4.14
CA ARG A 192 -17.59 -6.64 -3.15
C ARG A 192 -16.93 -6.58 -1.77
N TYR A 193 -17.28 -5.56 -1.02
CA TYR A 193 -16.82 -5.41 0.36
C TYR A 193 -17.94 -4.90 1.27
N LYS A 194 -17.74 -5.14 2.55
CA LYS A 194 -18.56 -4.58 3.63
C LYS A 194 -17.67 -4.34 4.83
N GLU A 195 -17.78 -3.16 5.44
CA GLU A 195 -17.08 -2.82 6.65
C GLU A 195 -17.94 -2.02 7.61
N ASP A 196 -17.73 -2.24 8.89
CA ASP A 196 -18.34 -1.54 10.00
C ASP A 196 -17.23 -0.91 10.86
N GLY A 197 -17.47 0.29 11.38
CA GLY A 197 -16.53 0.97 12.25
C GLY A 197 -17.21 1.72 13.38
N VAL A 198 -16.57 1.74 14.54
CA VAL A 198 -16.99 2.52 15.71
C VAL A 198 -15.78 3.16 16.34
N ASN A 199 -15.87 4.45 16.67
CA ASN A 199 -14.83 5.18 17.37
C ASN A 199 -15.42 5.91 18.56
N VAL A 200 -14.70 5.88 19.67
CA VAL A 200 -15.03 6.63 20.87
C VAL A 200 -13.77 7.32 21.37
N ARG A 201 -13.84 8.61 21.60
CA ARG A 201 -12.78 9.38 22.24
C ARG A 201 -13.36 10.20 23.37
N LEU A 202 -12.73 10.11 24.53
CA LEU A 202 -13.08 10.82 25.75
C LEU A 202 -11.84 11.59 26.22
N ASP A 203 -11.99 12.88 26.42
CA ASP A 203 -10.93 13.75 26.92
C ASP A 203 -11.43 14.44 28.20
N LYS A 204 -10.61 14.42 29.27
CA LYS A 204 -10.86 15.17 30.50
C LYS A 204 -9.74 16.17 30.73
N ASP A 205 -10.07 17.44 30.66
CA ASP A 205 -9.20 18.54 31.05
C ASP A 205 -9.31 18.74 32.57
N PHE A 206 -8.22 18.52 33.29
CA PHE A 206 -8.14 18.82 34.72
C PHE A 206 -7.78 20.29 34.96
N ASN A 207 -6.99 20.85 34.05
CA ASN A 207 -6.59 22.23 33.95
C ASN A 207 -5.93 22.47 32.56
N ASP A 208 -5.38 23.66 32.33
CA ASP A 208 -4.78 24.05 31.04
C ASP A 208 -3.60 23.19 30.58
N THR A 209 -2.94 22.51 31.53
CA THR A 209 -1.73 21.71 31.28
C THR A 209 -1.92 20.20 31.49
N HIS A 210 -2.98 19.80 32.19
CA HIS A 210 -3.24 18.40 32.51
C HIS A 210 -4.51 17.91 31.80
N ASN A 211 -4.35 16.92 30.94
CA ASN A 211 -5.44 16.28 30.18
C ASN A 211 -5.30 14.76 30.20
N LEU A 212 -6.39 14.05 30.33
CA LEU A 212 -6.46 12.59 30.09
C LEU A 212 -7.30 12.34 28.86
N SER A 213 -6.72 11.70 27.85
CA SER A 213 -7.41 11.25 26.63
C SER A 213 -7.46 9.73 26.59
N ILE A 214 -8.63 9.18 26.34
CA ILE A 214 -8.85 7.76 26.09
C ILE A 214 -9.57 7.63 24.76
N SER A 215 -8.95 6.93 23.80
CA SER A 215 -9.56 6.66 22.52
C SER A 215 -9.62 5.15 22.25
N TYR A 216 -10.74 4.72 21.70
CA TYR A 216 -10.95 3.38 21.22
C TYR A 216 -11.48 3.42 19.80
N ASN A 217 -10.83 2.67 18.92
CA ASN A 217 -11.22 2.51 17.53
C ASN A 217 -11.41 1.03 17.24
N HIS A 218 -12.56 0.69 16.69
CA HIS A 218 -12.88 -0.63 16.20
C HIS A 218 -13.31 -0.55 14.74
N LYS A 219 -12.77 -1.44 13.92
CA LYS A 219 -13.18 -1.61 12.54
C LYS A 219 -13.09 -3.08 12.14
N ASP A 220 -14.16 -3.60 11.57
CA ASP A 220 -14.20 -4.95 11.05
C ASP A 220 -14.90 -4.99 9.69
N GLY A 221 -14.64 -6.05 8.94
CA GLY A 221 -15.26 -6.18 7.64
C GLY A 221 -14.79 -7.40 6.86
N ARG A 222 -15.25 -7.42 5.63
CA ARG A 222 -14.88 -8.41 4.63
C ARG A 222 -14.57 -7.73 3.32
N ASP A 223 -13.39 -7.98 2.79
CA ASP A 223 -12.95 -7.55 1.47
C ASP A 223 -12.86 -8.73 0.51
N GLY A 224 -13.42 -8.59 -0.68
CA GLY A 224 -13.10 -9.44 -1.80
C GLY A 224 -11.84 -8.94 -2.50
N TYR A 225 -10.98 -9.83 -2.94
CA TYR A 225 -9.80 -9.41 -3.69
C TYR A 225 -9.66 -10.13 -5.02
N PRO A 226 -9.26 -9.40 -6.08
CA PRO A 226 -9.11 -9.94 -7.40
C PRO A 226 -7.86 -10.81 -7.51
N VAL A 227 -7.96 -11.83 -8.35
CA VAL A 227 -6.85 -12.61 -8.86
C VAL A 227 -6.86 -12.54 -10.38
N THR A 228 -5.72 -12.72 -11.02
CA THR A 228 -5.68 -12.86 -12.47
C THR A 228 -6.19 -14.23 -12.89
N THR A 229 -7.13 -14.25 -13.81
CA THR A 229 -7.73 -15.47 -14.36
C THR A 229 -7.72 -15.43 -15.88
N PRO A 230 -7.77 -16.59 -16.56
CA PRO A 230 -7.93 -16.61 -18.01
C PRO A 230 -9.20 -15.88 -18.43
N ASN A 231 -9.09 -15.01 -19.38
CA ASN A 231 -10.25 -14.40 -20.03
C ASN A 231 -10.75 -15.31 -21.15
N LEU A 232 -11.53 -16.32 -20.82
CA LEU A 232 -12.00 -17.36 -21.74
C LEU A 232 -12.70 -16.84 -22.98
N LYS A 233 -13.18 -15.59 -22.96
CA LYS A 233 -13.82 -14.93 -24.09
C LYS A 233 -12.84 -14.63 -25.22
N TYR A 234 -11.56 -14.45 -24.92
CA TYR A 234 -10.51 -14.10 -25.89
C TYR A 234 -9.56 -15.26 -26.17
N TRP A 235 -9.72 -16.39 -25.50
CA TRP A 235 -8.90 -17.55 -25.73
C TRP A 235 -9.46 -18.39 -26.84
N ASN A 236 -8.57 -18.91 -27.68
CA ASN A 236 -8.79 -20.03 -28.56
C ASN A 236 -7.81 -21.16 -28.21
N GLU A 237 -8.05 -22.36 -28.71
CA GLU A 237 -7.23 -23.52 -28.44
C GLU A 237 -5.75 -23.32 -28.83
N LYS A 238 -5.53 -22.64 -29.95
CA LYS A 238 -4.17 -22.37 -30.44
C LYS A 238 -3.37 -21.49 -29.49
N ASP A 239 -3.95 -20.37 -29.05
CA ASP A 239 -3.28 -19.43 -28.15
C ASP A 239 -3.08 -20.04 -26.77
N TRP A 240 -4.03 -20.85 -26.30
CA TRP A 240 -3.92 -21.60 -25.07
C TRP A 240 -2.71 -22.50 -25.05
N TYR A 241 -2.59 -23.39 -26.04
CA TYR A 241 -1.45 -24.29 -26.12
C TYR A 241 -0.13 -23.57 -26.40
N ALA A 242 -0.14 -22.49 -27.18
CA ALA A 242 1.05 -21.67 -27.38
C ALA A 242 1.56 -21.08 -26.08
N LEU A 243 0.69 -20.60 -25.20
CA LEU A 243 1.07 -20.13 -23.88
C LEU A 243 1.59 -21.26 -23.00
N LEU A 244 0.85 -22.36 -22.87
CA LEU A 244 1.26 -23.48 -22.03
C LEU A 244 2.60 -24.06 -22.49
N MET A 245 2.81 -24.19 -23.80
CA MET A 245 4.07 -24.60 -24.37
C MET A 245 5.21 -23.65 -23.98
N ARG A 246 4.94 -22.35 -24.07
CA ARG A 246 5.90 -21.31 -23.69
C ARG A 246 6.26 -21.37 -22.20
N VAL A 247 5.29 -21.68 -21.34
CA VAL A 247 5.49 -21.82 -19.88
C VAL A 247 6.17 -23.15 -19.53
N ALA A 248 5.70 -24.26 -20.08
CA ALA A 248 6.17 -25.60 -19.70
C ALA A 248 7.50 -25.97 -20.34
N VAL A 249 7.76 -25.54 -21.57
CA VAL A 249 8.93 -25.93 -22.35
C VAL A 249 9.86 -24.74 -22.58
N GLY A 250 9.40 -23.72 -23.32
CA GLY A 250 10.21 -22.58 -23.70
C GLY A 250 9.91 -22.06 -25.09
N ARG A 251 10.87 -21.32 -25.66
CA ARG A 251 10.75 -20.79 -27.01
C ARG A 251 11.19 -21.81 -28.05
N LEU A 252 10.36 -21.99 -29.06
CA LEU A 252 10.63 -22.87 -30.18
C LEU A 252 11.14 -22.07 -31.39
N ASP A 253 11.96 -22.72 -32.23
CA ASP A 253 12.31 -22.26 -33.57
C ASP A 253 11.27 -22.71 -34.63
N GLU A 254 11.53 -22.42 -35.88
CA GLU A 254 10.68 -22.80 -37.01
C GLU A 254 10.58 -24.33 -37.24
N ASN A 255 11.49 -25.11 -36.68
CA ASN A 255 11.53 -26.56 -36.73
C ASN A 255 10.95 -27.21 -35.44
N ASN A 256 10.29 -26.43 -34.61
CA ASN A 256 9.75 -26.82 -33.31
C ASN A 256 10.81 -27.35 -32.32
N HIS A 257 12.07 -26.98 -32.50
CA HIS A 257 13.12 -27.26 -31.54
C HIS A 257 13.16 -26.19 -30.45
N ALA A 258 13.30 -26.61 -29.20
CA ALA A 258 13.35 -25.64 -28.09
C ALA A 258 14.73 -24.97 -28.01
N ILE A 259 14.78 -23.69 -28.37
CA ILE A 259 16.02 -22.89 -28.41
C ILE A 259 16.25 -22.10 -27.12
N GLU A 260 15.27 -22.01 -26.23
CA GLU A 260 15.36 -21.34 -24.96
C GLU A 260 14.42 -22.03 -23.97
N LYS A 261 14.99 -22.59 -22.88
CA LYS A 261 14.20 -23.22 -21.82
C LYS A 261 13.38 -22.16 -21.11
N ALA A 262 12.11 -22.45 -20.82
CA ALA A 262 11.26 -21.54 -20.04
C ALA A 262 11.84 -21.34 -18.64
N THR A 263 11.98 -20.10 -18.26
CA THR A 263 12.27 -19.65 -16.90
C THR A 263 11.23 -18.61 -16.51
N ASN A 264 11.05 -18.36 -15.22
CA ASN A 264 10.18 -17.26 -14.79
C ASN A 264 10.56 -15.94 -15.45
N PHE A 265 11.85 -15.76 -15.72
CA PHE A 265 12.39 -14.59 -16.40
C PHE A 265 11.98 -14.50 -17.88
N THR A 266 12.14 -15.57 -18.65
CA THR A 266 11.78 -15.57 -20.08
C THR A 266 10.28 -15.43 -20.28
N ILE A 267 9.49 -16.05 -19.39
CA ILE A 267 8.05 -15.88 -19.38
C ILE A 267 7.68 -14.42 -19.10
N ALA A 268 8.22 -13.84 -18.05
CA ALA A 268 7.94 -12.46 -17.66
C ALA A 268 8.21 -11.46 -18.80
N ARG A 269 9.27 -11.65 -19.57
CA ARG A 269 9.60 -10.80 -20.71
C ARG A 269 8.55 -10.83 -21.84
N GLU A 270 7.82 -11.94 -21.98
CA GLU A 270 6.83 -12.13 -23.03
C GLU A 270 5.38 -11.91 -22.57
N LEU A 271 5.17 -11.72 -21.26
CA LEU A 271 3.85 -11.49 -20.69
C LEU A 271 3.07 -10.33 -21.34
N PRO A 272 3.69 -9.24 -21.78
CA PRO A 272 2.97 -8.19 -22.49
C PRO A 272 2.21 -8.70 -23.73
N TYR A 273 2.74 -9.71 -24.39
CA TYR A 273 2.05 -10.34 -25.55
C TYR A 273 0.75 -11.05 -25.16
N TYR A 274 0.72 -11.67 -23.96
CA TYR A 274 -0.42 -12.47 -23.49
C TYR A 274 -1.40 -11.67 -22.62
N ARG A 275 -1.18 -10.41 -22.42
CA ARG A 275 -1.95 -9.54 -21.54
C ARG A 275 -3.47 -9.61 -21.78
N ASN A 276 -3.90 -9.75 -23.04
CA ASN A 276 -5.32 -9.82 -23.40
C ASN A 276 -5.98 -11.14 -23.01
N LEU A 277 -5.19 -12.15 -22.75
CA LEU A 277 -5.63 -13.50 -22.44
C LEU A 277 -5.98 -13.66 -20.96
N PHE A 278 -5.61 -12.69 -20.14
CA PHE A 278 -5.89 -12.67 -18.73
C PHE A 278 -6.58 -11.38 -18.32
N THR A 279 -7.39 -11.47 -17.30
CA THR A 279 -8.06 -10.32 -16.69
C THR A 279 -7.98 -10.45 -15.18
N ALA A 280 -7.88 -9.31 -14.50
CA ALA A 280 -8.07 -9.30 -13.06
C ALA A 280 -9.51 -9.65 -12.75
N ARG A 281 -9.71 -10.63 -11.89
CA ARG A 281 -11.01 -11.11 -11.49
C ARG A 281 -10.95 -11.52 -10.02
N ALA A 282 -11.92 -11.06 -9.24
CA ALA A 282 -12.11 -11.59 -7.90
C ALA A 282 -12.98 -12.85 -7.99
N LEU A 283 -12.63 -13.85 -7.21
CA LEU A 283 -13.40 -15.07 -7.07
C LEU A 283 -14.28 -14.97 -5.82
N TYR A 284 -15.47 -15.53 -5.87
CA TYR A 284 -16.47 -15.39 -4.78
C TYR A 284 -15.98 -15.86 -3.43
N ASP A 285 -15.08 -16.85 -3.39
CA ASP A 285 -14.58 -17.42 -2.15
C ASP A 285 -13.25 -16.85 -1.68
N VAL A 286 -12.67 -15.95 -2.46
CA VAL A 286 -11.41 -15.31 -2.12
C VAL A 286 -11.71 -14.02 -1.38
N THR A 287 -11.89 -14.12 -0.08
CA THR A 287 -12.19 -12.98 0.78
C THR A 287 -11.22 -12.91 1.94
N ASN A 288 -11.09 -11.72 2.47
CA ASN A 288 -10.35 -11.40 3.68
C ASN A 288 -11.32 -10.84 4.71
N ASP A 289 -11.57 -11.59 5.77
CA ASP A 289 -12.25 -11.04 6.92
C ASP A 289 -11.18 -10.35 7.77
N PHE A 290 -11.37 -9.09 8.12
CA PHE A 290 -10.45 -8.35 8.97
C PHE A 290 -11.14 -7.85 10.23
N ASN A 291 -10.34 -7.67 11.28
CA ASN A 291 -10.77 -7.05 12.52
C ASN A 291 -9.61 -6.22 13.07
N HIS A 292 -9.88 -4.95 13.35
CA HIS A 292 -8.93 -4.01 13.92
C HIS A 292 -9.48 -3.42 15.20
N ASN A 293 -8.67 -3.41 16.25
CA ASN A 293 -8.98 -2.77 17.53
C ASN A 293 -7.77 -1.98 17.97
N ASP A 294 -8.01 -0.79 18.47
CA ASP A 294 -6.97 0.13 18.91
C ASP A 294 -7.44 0.92 20.14
N LEU A 295 -6.78 0.69 21.26
CA LEU A 295 -6.96 1.45 22.50
C LEU A 295 -5.72 2.30 22.74
N ASP A 296 -5.91 3.60 22.93
CA ASP A 296 -4.85 4.55 23.23
C ASP A 296 -5.24 5.41 24.45
N VAL A 297 -4.35 5.48 25.42
CA VAL A 297 -4.53 6.25 26.65
C VAL A 297 -3.35 7.20 26.80
N VAL A 298 -3.62 8.50 26.79
CA VAL A 298 -2.61 9.55 26.87
C VAL A 298 -2.92 10.47 28.04
N TYR A 299 -1.96 10.61 28.96
CA TYR A 299 -2.02 11.62 30.01
C TYR A 299 -0.97 12.69 29.75
N THR A 300 -1.42 13.88 29.36
CA THR A 300 -0.61 15.07 29.22
C THR A 300 -0.50 15.73 30.61
N PHE A 301 0.73 16.00 31.05
CA PHE A 301 0.99 16.56 32.38
C PHE A 301 1.75 17.90 32.34
N ALA A 302 2.16 18.35 31.17
CA ALA A 302 2.71 19.69 30.97
C ALA A 302 2.55 20.11 29.50
N LYS A 303 2.41 21.42 29.29
CA LYS A 303 2.43 22.06 27.98
C LYS A 303 3.38 23.24 28.03
N ASP A 304 4.22 23.37 27.02
CA ASP A 304 5.19 24.46 26.91
C ASP A 304 5.36 24.84 25.44
N ASN A 305 5.07 26.09 25.08
CA ASN A 305 5.21 26.62 23.72
C ASN A 305 4.51 25.75 22.64
N GLY A 306 3.30 25.26 22.95
CA GLY A 306 2.53 24.40 22.03
C GLY A 306 3.02 22.95 21.96
N MET A 307 4.02 22.57 22.76
CA MET A 307 4.54 21.21 22.87
C MET A 307 4.00 20.52 24.12
N ASP A 308 3.61 19.24 23.97
CA ASP A 308 3.06 18.46 25.07
C ASP A 308 4.09 17.52 25.68
N SER A 309 4.13 17.47 27.04
CA SER A 309 4.76 16.41 27.80
C SER A 309 3.70 15.41 28.25
N PHE A 310 3.88 14.16 27.92
CA PHE A 310 2.87 13.12 28.16
C PHE A 310 3.44 11.75 28.47
N ILE A 311 2.58 10.92 29.08
CA ILE A 311 2.74 9.46 29.14
C ILE A 311 1.61 8.85 28.30
N ARG A 312 1.94 7.87 27.47
CA ARG A 312 1.00 7.12 26.64
C ARG A 312 1.12 5.64 26.88
N PHE A 313 -0.02 4.94 26.89
CA PHE A 313 -0.12 3.49 26.84
C PHE A 313 -1.07 3.09 25.72
N TYR A 314 -0.73 2.04 24.96
CA TYR A 314 -1.58 1.55 23.90
C TYR A 314 -1.60 0.03 23.80
N ASP A 315 -2.73 -0.48 23.33
CA ASP A 315 -2.95 -1.89 22.97
C ASP A 315 -3.68 -1.94 21.64
N GLN A 316 -3.01 -2.46 20.63
CA GLN A 316 -3.54 -2.58 19.27
C GLN A 316 -3.54 -4.03 18.86
N SER A 317 -4.62 -4.45 18.21
CA SER A 317 -4.72 -5.75 17.55
C SER A 317 -5.29 -5.60 16.14
N HIS A 318 -4.74 -6.37 15.23
CA HIS A 318 -5.22 -6.46 13.87
C HIS A 318 -5.19 -7.92 13.43
N SER A 319 -6.30 -8.41 12.84
CA SER A 319 -6.35 -9.79 12.36
C SER A 319 -6.93 -9.88 10.97
N TYR A 320 -6.47 -10.88 10.25
CA TYR A 320 -6.98 -11.30 8.96
C TYR A 320 -7.35 -12.77 8.99
N ALA A 321 -8.48 -13.09 8.41
CA ALA A 321 -8.92 -14.45 8.16
C ALA A 321 -9.14 -14.62 6.65
N GLY A 322 -8.17 -15.21 5.97
CA GLY A 322 -8.27 -15.54 4.55
C GLY A 322 -9.03 -16.84 4.34
N ARG A 323 -9.98 -16.81 3.42
CA ARG A 323 -10.70 -18.02 3.00
C ARG A 323 -9.96 -18.69 1.85
N ASP A 324 -10.27 -19.94 1.59
CA ASP A 324 -9.62 -20.73 0.56
C ASP A 324 -9.67 -20.03 -0.79
N ASN A 325 -8.66 -20.24 -1.57
CA ASN A 325 -8.44 -19.58 -2.81
C ASN A 325 -8.24 -20.58 -3.92
N PHE A 326 -8.82 -20.21 -5.00
CA PHE A 326 -8.59 -20.83 -6.28
C PHE A 326 -7.40 -20.17 -6.97
N TRP A 327 -6.43 -20.98 -7.37
CA TRP A 327 -5.32 -20.52 -8.18
C TRP A 327 -5.51 -20.91 -9.64
N PHE A 328 -5.11 -20.04 -10.55
CA PHE A 328 -5.04 -20.38 -11.96
C PHE A 328 -4.15 -21.62 -12.19
N SER A 329 -3.10 -21.80 -11.40
CA SER A 329 -2.26 -22.99 -11.44
C SER A 329 -3.02 -24.28 -11.15
N ASP A 330 -4.01 -24.24 -10.26
CA ASP A 330 -4.84 -25.41 -9.96
C ASP A 330 -5.76 -25.75 -11.14
N PHE A 331 -6.17 -24.75 -11.89
CA PHE A 331 -6.91 -24.91 -13.13
C PHE A 331 -5.99 -25.32 -14.29
N ALA A 332 -4.85 -24.67 -14.46
CA ALA A 332 -3.91 -24.93 -15.54
C ALA A 332 -3.17 -26.25 -15.37
N SER A 333 -2.97 -26.73 -14.16
CA SER A 333 -2.20 -27.91 -13.88
C SER A 333 -3.00 -29.21 -13.86
N GLY A 334 -4.34 -29.16 -13.84
CA GLY A 334 -5.14 -30.37 -13.62
C GLY A 334 -4.62 -31.22 -12.44
N GLY A 335 -3.96 -30.58 -11.46
CA GLY A 335 -3.23 -31.22 -10.39
C GLY A 335 -1.75 -31.55 -10.67
N GLY A 336 -1.18 -31.12 -11.80
CA GLY A 336 0.23 -31.37 -12.18
C GLY A 336 1.09 -30.11 -12.18
N ASN A 337 2.37 -30.27 -11.92
CA ASN A 337 3.39 -29.22 -11.80
C ASN A 337 3.45 -28.26 -12.99
N SER A 338 2.96 -27.03 -12.83
CA SER A 338 3.11 -25.92 -13.78
C SER A 338 4.39 -25.09 -13.58
N ALA A 339 5.45 -25.69 -13.05
CA ALA A 339 6.73 -25.01 -12.90
C ALA A 339 7.30 -24.62 -14.27
N ALA A 340 7.83 -23.40 -14.38
CA ALA A 340 8.46 -22.93 -15.60
C ALA A 340 9.56 -23.90 -16.06
N GLY A 341 9.46 -24.35 -17.30
CA GLY A 341 10.40 -25.30 -17.89
C GLY A 341 10.30 -26.74 -17.40
N SER A 342 9.27 -27.13 -16.66
CA SER A 342 9.10 -28.47 -16.12
C SER A 342 8.94 -29.55 -17.21
N GLY A 343 8.39 -29.18 -18.34
CA GLY A 343 8.21 -30.05 -19.50
C GLY A 343 9.38 -30.08 -20.51
N TYR A 344 10.40 -29.25 -20.29
CA TYR A 344 11.47 -29.05 -21.25
C TYR A 344 12.22 -30.36 -21.60
N ASP A 345 12.64 -31.08 -20.56
CA ASP A 345 13.46 -32.30 -20.77
C ASP A 345 12.63 -33.38 -21.46
N ASN A 346 11.38 -33.58 -21.06
CA ASN A 346 10.44 -34.51 -21.71
C ASN A 346 10.16 -34.10 -23.17
N TYR A 347 9.97 -32.82 -23.44
CA TYR A 347 9.79 -32.33 -24.80
C TYR A 347 11.05 -32.57 -25.69
N MET A 348 12.22 -32.27 -25.16
CA MET A 348 13.47 -32.47 -25.88
C MET A 348 13.76 -33.99 -26.14
N GLU A 349 13.41 -34.84 -25.19
CA GLU A 349 13.47 -36.29 -25.39
C GLU A 349 12.56 -36.73 -26.53
N TYR A 350 11.33 -36.25 -26.56
CA TYR A 350 10.37 -36.50 -27.65
C TYR A 350 10.90 -36.02 -29.01
N VAL A 351 11.41 -34.79 -29.10
CA VAL A 351 11.97 -34.22 -30.33
C VAL A 351 13.17 -35.08 -30.82
N ASN A 352 14.06 -35.44 -29.91
CA ASN A 352 15.23 -36.27 -30.25
C ASN A 352 14.84 -37.66 -30.72
N ALA A 353 13.82 -38.27 -30.14
CA ALA A 353 13.29 -39.57 -30.60
C ALA A 353 12.72 -39.52 -32.02
N HIS A 354 12.33 -38.34 -32.50
CA HIS A 354 11.84 -38.07 -33.85
C HIS A 354 12.91 -37.49 -34.79
N GLY A 355 14.17 -37.67 -34.46
CA GLY A 355 15.28 -37.26 -35.32
C GLY A 355 15.68 -35.77 -35.19
N GLY A 356 15.33 -35.12 -34.11
CA GLY A 356 15.69 -33.72 -33.78
C GLY A 356 14.80 -32.65 -34.35
N THR A 357 13.79 -33.05 -35.12
CA THR A 357 12.74 -32.13 -35.66
C THR A 357 11.38 -32.79 -35.59
N ILE A 358 10.32 -32.02 -35.34
CA ILE A 358 8.93 -32.48 -35.39
C ILE A 358 8.07 -31.52 -36.20
N ASN A 359 7.09 -32.09 -36.92
CA ASN A 359 6.14 -31.29 -37.65
C ASN A 359 5.01 -30.75 -36.73
N GLN A 360 4.15 -29.89 -37.26
CA GLN A 360 3.08 -29.28 -36.49
C GLN A 360 2.05 -30.28 -35.96
N GLU A 361 1.82 -31.39 -36.64
CA GLU A 361 0.90 -32.44 -36.20
C GLU A 361 1.49 -33.18 -34.98
N GLN A 362 2.75 -33.50 -35.00
CA GLN A 362 3.47 -34.10 -33.89
C GLN A 362 3.55 -33.17 -32.68
N LEU A 363 3.79 -31.88 -32.93
CA LEU A 363 3.74 -30.87 -31.88
C LEU A 363 2.36 -30.80 -31.22
N ASN A 364 1.30 -30.73 -32.04
CA ASN A 364 -0.09 -30.67 -31.54
C ASN A 364 -0.45 -31.94 -30.75
N ALA A 365 0.00 -33.11 -31.19
CA ALA A 365 -0.20 -34.37 -30.46
C ALA A 365 0.48 -34.34 -29.09
N TRP A 366 1.75 -33.94 -29.05
CA TRP A 366 2.48 -33.81 -27.80
C TRP A 366 1.82 -32.82 -26.83
N MET A 367 1.42 -31.64 -27.33
CA MET A 367 0.75 -30.64 -26.52
C MET A 367 -0.55 -31.16 -25.89
N LYS A 368 -1.38 -31.87 -26.67
CA LYS A 368 -2.64 -32.44 -26.18
C LYS A 368 -2.44 -33.56 -25.15
N GLU A 369 -1.35 -34.27 -25.23
CA GLU A 369 -1.02 -35.35 -24.30
C GLU A 369 -0.41 -34.85 -22.99
N HIS A 370 0.43 -33.80 -23.05
CA HIS A 370 1.26 -33.39 -21.92
C HIS A 370 0.85 -32.05 -21.28
N LEU A 371 0.04 -31.27 -21.96
CA LEU A 371 -0.42 -29.95 -21.44
C LEU A 371 -1.88 -29.99 -21.04
N THR A 372 -2.23 -29.14 -20.11
CA THR A 372 -3.63 -28.98 -19.66
C THR A 372 -4.57 -28.68 -20.82
N PRO A 373 -5.70 -29.37 -20.95
CA PRO A 373 -6.67 -29.15 -22.02
C PRO A 373 -7.17 -27.70 -22.07
N PHE A 374 -7.48 -27.23 -23.27
CA PHE A 374 -8.11 -25.94 -23.44
C PHE A 374 -9.46 -25.90 -22.72
N PRO A 375 -9.73 -24.86 -21.88
CA PRO A 375 -10.94 -24.79 -21.07
C PRO A 375 -12.25 -24.84 -21.88
N GLY A 376 -12.22 -24.44 -23.13
CA GLY A 376 -13.37 -24.54 -24.05
C GLY A 376 -13.77 -25.97 -24.41
N THR A 377 -12.88 -26.94 -24.14
CA THR A 377 -13.10 -28.38 -24.40
C THR A 377 -13.23 -29.20 -23.12
N VAL A 378 -13.20 -28.56 -21.94
CA VAL A 378 -13.34 -29.25 -20.66
C VAL A 378 -14.72 -29.90 -20.52
N THR A 379 -14.76 -31.03 -19.84
CA THR A 379 -15.98 -31.76 -19.56
C THR A 379 -16.94 -30.98 -18.67
N GLU A 380 -18.22 -31.35 -18.65
CA GLU A 380 -19.21 -30.71 -17.74
C GLU A 380 -18.81 -30.90 -16.27
N GLU A 381 -18.21 -32.04 -15.90
CA GLU A 381 -17.68 -32.29 -14.56
C GLU A 381 -16.57 -31.31 -14.17
N GLN A 382 -15.66 -30.97 -15.10
CA GLN A 382 -14.61 -29.98 -14.89
C GLN A 382 -15.19 -28.56 -14.80
N LYS A 383 -16.25 -28.26 -15.59
CA LYS A 383 -16.96 -26.98 -15.50
C LYS A 383 -17.72 -26.87 -14.15
N GLU A 384 -18.36 -27.94 -13.74
CA GLU A 384 -19.06 -28.02 -12.46
C GLU A 384 -18.08 -27.86 -11.28
N TRP A 385 -16.94 -28.52 -11.36
CA TRP A 385 -15.86 -28.32 -10.38
C TRP A 385 -15.39 -26.87 -10.33
N TRP A 386 -15.23 -26.23 -11.49
CA TRP A 386 -14.88 -24.80 -11.60
C TRP A 386 -15.98 -23.92 -11.00
N GLN A 387 -17.24 -24.16 -11.34
CA GLN A 387 -18.36 -23.40 -10.82
C GLN A 387 -18.50 -23.57 -9.30
N ASN A 388 -18.39 -24.77 -8.81
CA ASN A 388 -18.44 -25.05 -7.38
C ASN A 388 -17.31 -24.36 -6.60
N LYS A 389 -16.13 -24.28 -7.17
CA LYS A 389 -14.99 -23.53 -6.59
C LYS A 389 -15.14 -22.02 -6.67
N THR A 390 -15.84 -21.51 -7.67
CA THR A 390 -16.01 -20.06 -7.90
C THR A 390 -17.31 -19.49 -7.33
N GLU A 391 -18.31 -20.32 -7.10
CA GLU A 391 -19.64 -19.92 -6.64
C GLU A 391 -19.94 -20.34 -5.18
N GLY A 392 -19.13 -21.18 -4.60
CA GLY A 392 -19.39 -21.91 -3.37
C GLY A 392 -19.25 -21.15 -2.09
N GLY A 393 -19.91 -20.45 -1.60
CA GLY A 393 -20.12 -19.58 -0.47
C GLY A 393 -19.58 -19.91 0.92
N ASN A 394 -18.92 -20.99 1.23
CA ASN A 394 -18.46 -21.30 2.59
C ASN A 394 -17.11 -22.02 2.69
N SER A 395 -16.15 -21.58 1.91
CA SER A 395 -14.78 -22.08 2.05
C SER A 395 -14.26 -21.87 3.47
N PRO A 396 -13.61 -22.87 4.07
CA PRO A 396 -13.08 -22.74 5.41
C PRO A 396 -11.97 -21.68 5.44
N VAL A 397 -11.80 -21.05 6.59
CA VAL A 397 -10.65 -20.17 6.82
C VAL A 397 -9.37 -20.99 6.75
N THR A 398 -8.56 -20.76 5.72
CA THR A 398 -7.28 -21.45 5.52
C THR A 398 -6.15 -20.74 6.21
N ASP A 399 -6.18 -19.42 6.20
CA ASP A 399 -5.15 -18.58 6.77
C ASP A 399 -5.72 -17.64 7.80
N TYR A 400 -5.07 -17.56 8.95
CA TYR A 400 -5.38 -16.61 10.00
C TYR A 400 -4.08 -15.94 10.47
N ASN A 401 -4.06 -14.62 10.47
CA ASN A 401 -2.98 -13.82 11.01
C ASN A 401 -3.54 -12.87 12.06
N GLU A 402 -2.90 -12.78 13.20
CA GLU A 402 -3.19 -11.79 14.23
C GLU A 402 -1.90 -11.07 14.63
N GLU A 403 -1.94 -9.76 14.60
CA GLU A 403 -0.88 -8.86 15.03
C GLU A 403 -1.30 -8.12 16.28
N LYS A 404 -0.40 -8.01 17.24
CA LYS A 404 -0.62 -7.23 18.47
C LYS A 404 0.58 -6.35 18.75
N ASN A 405 0.31 -5.06 18.99
CA ASN A 405 1.28 -4.10 19.47
C ASN A 405 0.84 -3.58 20.82
N ARG A 406 1.75 -3.61 21.80
CA ARG A 406 1.54 -3.01 23.12
C ARG A 406 2.74 -2.17 23.45
N GLY A 407 2.50 -0.94 23.86
CA GLY A 407 3.61 -0.06 24.18
C GLY A 407 3.31 0.99 25.22
N ALA A 408 4.40 1.61 25.63
CA ALA A 408 4.40 2.76 26.51
C ALA A 408 5.39 3.80 25.97
N GLN A 409 5.00 5.06 26.05
CA GLN A 409 5.78 6.19 25.57
C GLN A 409 5.79 7.30 26.62
N LEU A 410 6.96 7.88 26.86
CA LEU A 410 7.12 9.10 27.63
C LEU A 410 7.70 10.17 26.71
N GLN A 411 7.08 11.32 26.67
CA GLN A 411 7.60 12.51 26.01
C GLN A 411 7.74 13.64 27.04
N LEU A 412 8.87 14.31 26.99
CA LEU A 412 9.15 15.54 27.72
C LEU A 412 9.44 16.64 26.70
N ALA A 413 8.79 17.76 26.85
CA ALA A 413 8.96 18.91 25.97
C ALA A 413 9.10 20.19 26.79
N LYS A 414 10.09 21.01 26.46
CA LYS A 414 10.41 22.22 27.21
C LYS A 414 11.11 23.25 26.33
N THR A 415 10.73 24.50 26.48
CA THR A 415 11.42 25.66 25.91
C THR A 415 12.46 26.20 26.90
N PHE A 416 13.68 26.39 26.44
CA PHE A 416 14.80 26.98 27.17
C PHE A 416 15.39 28.14 26.36
N GLY A 417 14.97 29.36 26.62
CA GLY A 417 15.42 30.51 25.84
C GLY A 417 14.99 30.38 24.37
N ASN A 418 15.95 30.22 23.49
CA ASN A 418 15.73 30.01 22.05
C ASN A 418 15.77 28.53 21.62
N HIS A 419 15.65 27.59 22.53
CA HIS A 419 15.65 26.16 22.31
C HIS A 419 14.31 25.54 22.63
N ASP A 420 13.68 24.86 21.69
CA ASP A 420 12.50 24.02 21.89
C ASP A 420 12.93 22.55 21.85
N VAL A 421 13.06 21.95 23.04
CA VAL A 421 13.60 20.59 23.21
C VAL A 421 12.48 19.60 23.40
N ILE A 422 12.53 18.50 22.64
CA ILE A 422 11.66 17.33 22.79
C ILE A 422 12.55 16.12 23.04
N ALA A 423 12.28 15.38 24.14
CA ALA A 423 12.87 14.09 24.43
C ALA A 423 11.77 13.04 24.52
N ASN A 424 11.99 11.88 23.92
CA ASN A 424 11.00 10.81 23.86
C ASN A 424 11.63 9.46 24.10
N VAL A 425 10.98 8.61 24.89
CA VAL A 425 11.33 7.20 25.09
C VAL A 425 10.11 6.35 24.77
N LEU A 426 10.29 5.37 23.92
CA LEU A 426 9.25 4.43 23.50
C LEU A 426 9.69 2.99 23.77
N TYR A 427 8.83 2.23 24.43
CA TYR A 427 8.92 0.78 24.51
C TYR A 427 7.73 0.16 23.80
N ASP A 428 7.99 -0.75 22.86
CA ASP A 428 6.99 -1.48 22.10
C ASP A 428 7.25 -2.99 22.15
N LYS A 429 6.18 -3.76 22.23
CA LYS A 429 6.20 -5.22 22.10
C LYS A 429 5.24 -5.66 21.02
N ALA A 430 5.78 -5.97 19.87
CA ALA A 430 5.08 -6.52 18.73
C ALA A 430 4.99 -8.04 18.84
N LYS A 431 3.82 -8.60 18.52
CA LYS A 431 3.58 -10.03 18.41
C LYS A 431 2.81 -10.33 17.13
N VAL A 432 3.09 -11.49 16.54
CA VAL A 432 2.34 -12.03 15.41
C VAL A 432 2.02 -13.49 15.70
N PHE A 433 0.78 -13.85 15.45
CA PHE A 433 0.33 -15.24 15.40
C PHE A 433 -0.16 -15.54 13.98
N LYS A 434 0.31 -16.64 13.41
CA LYS A 434 -0.13 -17.15 12.10
C LYS A 434 -0.58 -18.59 12.23
N ARG A 435 -1.69 -18.89 11.59
CA ARG A 435 -2.18 -20.25 11.39
C ARG A 435 -2.43 -20.44 9.91
N ASN A 436 -1.75 -21.39 9.30
CA ASN A 436 -1.89 -21.68 7.89
C ASN A 436 -2.23 -23.16 7.72
N LYS A 437 -3.17 -23.47 6.84
CA LYS A 437 -3.46 -24.83 6.39
C LYS A 437 -2.85 -25.02 5.01
N ASN A 438 -1.97 -26.00 4.87
CA ASN A 438 -1.34 -26.32 3.60
C ASN A 438 -2.19 -27.31 2.78
N ASP A 439 -1.84 -27.44 1.49
CA ASP A 439 -2.50 -28.35 0.55
C ASP A 439 -2.43 -29.83 0.97
N ASP A 440 -1.41 -30.19 1.76
CA ASP A 440 -1.28 -31.52 2.38
C ASP A 440 -2.22 -31.75 3.57
N GLY A 441 -3.11 -30.78 3.88
CA GLY A 441 -4.05 -30.81 4.99
C GLY A 441 -3.43 -30.54 6.35
N HIS A 442 -2.13 -30.29 6.45
CA HIS A 442 -1.47 -29.99 7.72
C HIS A 442 -1.65 -28.53 8.10
N THR A 443 -1.83 -28.28 9.40
CA THR A 443 -1.94 -26.94 9.98
C THR A 443 -0.62 -26.52 10.61
N TYR A 444 -0.11 -25.37 10.20
CA TYR A 444 1.11 -24.78 10.73
C TYR A 444 0.76 -23.59 11.61
N PHE A 445 1.45 -23.48 12.75
CA PHE A 445 1.32 -22.36 13.67
C PHE A 445 2.65 -21.65 13.79
N THR A 446 2.64 -20.34 13.64
CA THR A 446 3.85 -19.51 13.80
C THR A 446 3.56 -18.41 14.80
N HIS A 447 4.42 -18.28 15.78
CA HIS A 447 4.41 -17.16 16.72
C HIS A 447 5.70 -16.36 16.57
N LEU A 448 5.54 -15.06 16.40
CA LEU A 448 6.65 -14.12 16.32
C LEU A 448 6.53 -13.08 17.43
N SER A 449 7.63 -12.62 17.95
CA SER A 449 7.63 -11.47 18.85
C SER A 449 8.92 -10.68 18.74
N ARG A 450 8.82 -9.36 18.87
CA ARG A 450 9.94 -8.43 18.91
C ARG A 450 9.68 -7.36 19.98
N LYS A 451 10.71 -6.96 20.69
CA LYS A 451 10.68 -5.81 21.59
C LYS A 451 11.53 -4.71 20.96
N THR A 452 11.04 -3.49 21.03
CA THR A 452 11.75 -2.29 20.57
C THR A 452 11.85 -1.30 21.72
N LEU A 453 13.03 -0.77 21.93
CA LEU A 453 13.27 0.35 22.84
C LEU A 453 13.93 1.47 22.03
N SER A 454 13.31 2.64 22.00
CA SER A 454 13.86 3.81 21.32
C SER A 454 13.94 4.99 22.25
N ALA A 455 15.03 5.73 22.16
CA ALA A 455 15.18 7.05 22.77
C ALA A 455 15.48 8.09 21.69
N TYR A 456 14.83 9.23 21.76
CA TYR A 456 14.92 10.28 20.76
C TYR A 456 15.02 11.64 21.44
N VAL A 457 15.88 12.51 20.94
CA VAL A 457 16.00 13.91 21.35
C VAL A 457 16.08 14.79 20.11
N GLN A 458 15.35 15.86 20.13
CA GLN A 458 15.36 16.93 19.13
C GLN A 458 15.45 18.27 19.84
N ASP A 459 16.20 19.18 19.27
CA ASP A 459 16.28 20.58 19.70
C ASP A 459 16.01 21.50 18.51
N LYS A 460 14.90 22.25 18.54
CA LYS A 460 14.67 23.30 17.56
C LYS A 460 15.24 24.60 18.10
N ILE A 461 16.35 25.03 17.53
CA ILE A 461 17.13 26.20 17.90
C ILE A 461 16.68 27.38 17.04
N HIS A 462 16.09 28.39 17.64
CA HIS A 462 15.80 29.67 17.00
C HIS A 462 17.06 30.54 17.01
N VAL A 463 17.90 30.38 15.98
CA VAL A 463 19.19 31.11 15.87
C VAL A 463 18.94 32.60 15.74
N THR A 464 17.92 32.96 14.96
CA THR A 464 17.35 34.29 14.84
C THR A 464 15.84 34.16 14.59
N ASP A 465 15.12 35.27 14.57
CA ASP A 465 13.68 35.29 14.21
C ASP A 465 13.39 34.75 12.80
N LYS A 466 14.44 34.57 11.96
CA LYS A 466 14.33 34.11 10.57
C LYS A 466 15.06 32.78 10.31
N TRP A 467 15.76 32.23 11.28
CA TRP A 467 16.59 31.07 11.05
C TRP A 467 16.46 30.05 12.17
N ASP A 468 15.90 28.90 11.83
CA ASP A 468 15.79 27.73 12.69
C ASP A 468 16.76 26.63 12.26
N ILE A 469 17.36 25.96 13.23
CA ILE A 469 18.16 24.74 13.05
C ILE A 469 17.60 23.67 13.98
N THR A 470 17.35 22.48 13.45
CA THR A 470 16.75 21.37 14.22
C THR A 470 17.63 20.12 14.09
N PRO A 471 18.66 19.95 14.94
CA PRO A 471 19.32 18.67 15.10
C PRO A 471 18.46 17.67 15.84
N ALA A 472 18.58 16.40 15.49
CA ALA A 472 17.94 15.30 16.19
C ALA A 472 18.82 14.04 16.21
N ILE A 473 18.67 13.26 17.27
CA ILE A 473 19.36 11.98 17.44
C ILE A 473 18.37 10.94 17.97
N ARG A 474 18.43 9.74 17.41
CA ARG A 474 17.63 8.59 17.85
C ARG A 474 18.51 7.37 18.03
N TYR A 475 18.39 6.74 19.17
CA TYR A 475 18.90 5.40 19.42
C TYR A 475 17.73 4.42 19.44
N SER A 476 17.80 3.33 18.69
CA SER A 476 16.79 2.28 18.68
C SER A 476 17.45 0.92 18.87
N LYS A 477 16.93 0.14 19.81
CA LYS A 477 17.36 -1.24 20.06
C LYS A 477 16.20 -2.17 19.75
N TYR A 478 16.46 -3.13 18.90
CA TYR A 478 15.50 -4.15 18.47
C TYR A 478 15.97 -5.50 19.00
N SER A 479 15.11 -6.22 19.71
CA SER A 479 15.40 -7.61 20.06
C SER A 479 15.42 -8.46 18.78
N SER A 480 16.02 -9.64 18.84
CA SER A 480 15.79 -10.68 17.84
C SER A 480 14.29 -10.94 17.68
N ILE A 481 13.89 -11.39 16.50
CA ILE A 481 12.54 -11.92 16.31
C ILE A 481 12.55 -13.34 16.85
N ASN A 482 11.89 -13.54 17.99
CA ASN A 482 11.68 -14.88 18.54
C ASN A 482 10.59 -15.55 17.68
N THR A 483 10.95 -16.65 17.05
CA THR A 483 10.04 -17.44 16.21
C THR A 483 9.83 -18.81 16.86
N THR A 484 8.58 -19.21 17.03
CA THR A 484 8.21 -20.58 17.37
C THR A 484 7.29 -21.09 16.28
N MET A 485 7.70 -22.15 15.60
CA MET A 485 6.90 -22.79 14.56
C MET A 485 6.54 -24.21 15.01
N LYS A 486 5.26 -24.58 14.87
CA LYS A 486 4.77 -25.94 15.08
C LYS A 486 4.29 -26.48 13.74
N SER A 487 4.81 -27.64 13.35
CA SER A 487 4.39 -28.39 12.18
C SER A 487 4.20 -29.84 12.58
N LYS A 488 3.11 -30.45 12.21
CA LYS A 488 2.80 -31.88 12.49
C LYS A 488 2.95 -32.27 13.98
N GLY A 489 2.65 -31.35 14.90
CA GLY A 489 2.80 -31.57 16.34
C GLY A 489 4.22 -31.35 16.89
N GLU A 490 5.20 -31.12 16.07
CA GLU A 490 6.58 -30.86 16.49
C GLU A 490 6.87 -29.36 16.58
N ILE A 491 7.70 -28.99 17.54
CA ILE A 491 8.21 -27.61 17.66
C ILE A 491 9.50 -27.55 16.86
N LEU A 492 9.50 -26.73 15.82
CA LEU A 492 10.70 -26.47 15.02
C LEU A 492 11.62 -25.47 15.73
N PRO A 493 12.95 -25.60 15.59
CA PRO A 493 13.88 -24.68 16.22
C PRO A 493 13.63 -23.23 15.78
N SER A 494 13.78 -22.30 16.71
CA SER A 494 13.75 -20.86 16.41
C SER A 494 15.07 -20.46 15.75
N ASN A 495 14.98 -19.89 14.55
CA ASN A 495 16.12 -19.31 13.85
C ASN A 495 16.27 -17.80 14.17
N GLY A 496 15.91 -17.38 15.36
CA GLY A 496 16.07 -15.99 15.79
C GLY A 496 17.51 -15.54 15.71
N LYS A 497 17.85 -14.56 14.89
CA LYS A 497 19.11 -13.84 14.94
C LYS A 497 19.10 -12.79 16.04
N GLY A 498 20.29 -12.41 16.47
CA GLY A 498 20.55 -11.57 17.63
C GLY A 498 19.86 -10.18 17.59
N ASN A 499 20.03 -9.46 18.68
CA ASN A 499 19.58 -8.08 18.78
C ASN A 499 20.32 -7.21 17.76
N THR A 500 19.62 -6.24 17.20
CA THR A 500 20.24 -5.17 16.41
C THR A 500 19.95 -3.81 17.04
N HIS A 501 20.75 -2.83 16.73
CA HIS A 501 20.57 -1.47 17.21
C HIS A 501 21.02 -0.47 16.14
N ALA A 502 20.46 0.71 16.20
CA ALA A 502 20.81 1.79 15.31
C ALA A 502 20.92 3.11 16.05
N LEU A 503 21.88 3.91 15.63
CA LEU A 503 22.00 5.31 15.95
C LEU A 503 21.79 6.11 14.68
N THR A 504 20.71 6.88 14.64
CA THR A 504 20.33 7.70 13.48
C THR A 504 20.32 9.16 13.86
N TYR A 505 20.58 10.02 12.88
CA TYR A 505 20.71 11.45 13.06
C TYR A 505 19.84 12.15 12.02
N ALA A 506 19.38 13.34 12.39
CA ALA A 506 18.78 14.27 11.43
C ALA A 506 19.27 15.70 11.71
N LEU A 507 19.37 16.46 10.66
CA LEU A 507 19.63 17.89 10.74
C LEU A 507 18.71 18.58 9.73
N ASN A 508 17.83 19.42 10.24
CA ASN A 508 16.97 20.27 9.40
C ASN A 508 17.31 21.73 9.71
N THR A 509 17.19 22.58 8.70
CA THR A 509 17.29 24.02 8.86
C THR A 509 16.30 24.72 7.97
N GLU A 510 15.67 25.77 8.47
CA GLU A 510 14.75 26.62 7.75
C GLU A 510 15.18 28.07 7.88
N TYR A 511 15.27 28.76 6.75
CA TYR A 511 15.62 30.18 6.70
C TYR A 511 14.52 30.97 5.98
N MET A 512 13.98 31.96 6.68
CA MET A 512 13.00 32.91 6.16
C MET A 512 13.72 34.12 5.56
N PHE A 513 13.77 34.24 4.25
CA PHE A 513 14.31 35.44 3.60
C PHE A 513 13.51 36.69 3.95
N ASN A 514 12.20 36.50 3.96
CA ASN A 514 11.19 37.50 4.36
C ASN A 514 9.85 36.74 4.64
N ASP A 515 8.80 37.47 4.98
CA ASP A 515 7.48 36.91 5.32
C ASP A 515 6.82 36.12 4.17
N THR A 516 7.31 36.28 2.94
CA THR A 516 6.76 35.63 1.74
C THR A 516 7.68 34.55 1.14
N ALA A 517 8.87 34.35 1.70
CA ALA A 517 9.84 33.40 1.11
C ALA A 517 10.64 32.69 2.18
N SER A 518 10.69 31.37 2.11
CA SER A 518 11.54 30.53 2.95
C SER A 518 12.26 29.43 2.13
N MET A 519 13.33 28.94 2.69
CA MET A 519 14.06 27.78 2.19
C MET A 519 14.33 26.85 3.36
N TYR A 520 14.21 25.56 3.11
CA TYR A 520 14.60 24.53 4.09
C TYR A 520 15.53 23.50 3.46
N LEU A 521 16.45 23.01 4.29
CA LEU A 521 17.37 21.91 3.97
C LEU A 521 17.22 20.85 5.04
N GLY A 522 17.28 19.58 4.64
CA GLY A 522 17.20 18.47 5.54
C GLY A 522 18.17 17.35 5.16
N TRP A 523 18.69 16.70 6.19
CA TRP A 523 19.45 15.46 6.08
C TRP A 523 19.00 14.52 7.18
N THR A 524 18.76 13.25 6.82
CA THR A 524 18.39 12.20 7.78
C THR A 524 19.10 10.91 7.44
N LYS A 525 19.80 10.31 8.41
CA LYS A 525 20.26 8.93 8.34
C LYS A 525 19.08 8.02 8.65
N VAL A 526 18.81 7.06 7.79
CA VAL A 526 17.72 6.09 7.91
C VAL A 526 18.26 4.68 8.17
N PHE A 527 17.50 3.90 8.92
CA PHE A 527 17.83 2.53 9.29
C PHE A 527 16.54 1.71 9.41
N ARG A 528 16.54 0.51 8.84
CA ARG A 528 15.44 -0.43 8.97
C ARG A 528 15.97 -1.81 9.34
N PRO A 529 15.51 -2.39 10.48
CA PRO A 529 15.97 -3.71 10.89
C PRO A 529 15.41 -4.79 9.98
N LEU A 530 16.13 -5.87 9.83
CA LEU A 530 15.66 -7.09 9.19
C LEU A 530 14.33 -7.54 9.79
N ARG A 531 13.44 -8.02 8.94
CA ARG A 531 12.14 -8.59 9.31
C ARG A 531 12.20 -10.12 9.26
N GLN A 532 11.15 -10.79 9.71
CA GLN A 532 11.04 -12.24 9.56
C GLN A 532 11.16 -12.64 8.08
N GLY A 533 11.89 -13.71 7.80
CA GLY A 533 12.19 -14.18 6.45
C GLY A 533 13.51 -13.62 5.91
N ASP A 534 13.87 -12.39 6.25
CA ASP A 534 15.17 -11.81 5.84
C ASP A 534 16.33 -12.51 6.54
N TYR A 535 16.16 -12.93 7.79
CA TYR A 535 17.22 -13.55 8.60
C TYR A 535 17.75 -14.88 8.06
N SER A 536 16.93 -15.64 7.36
CA SER A 536 17.33 -16.94 6.77
C SER A 536 17.75 -16.82 5.31
N THR A 537 17.72 -15.61 4.77
CA THR A 537 18.04 -15.36 3.37
C THR A 537 19.52 -15.05 3.20
N ILE A 538 20.16 -15.77 2.30
CA ILE A 538 21.54 -15.49 1.87
C ILE A 538 21.46 -14.63 0.62
N ASP A 539 22.15 -13.50 0.67
CA ASP A 539 22.37 -12.64 -0.49
C ASP A 539 23.26 -13.40 -1.49
N VAL A 540 22.72 -13.72 -2.65
CA VAL A 540 23.42 -14.52 -3.68
C VAL A 540 24.58 -13.75 -4.33
N VAL A 541 24.65 -12.45 -4.17
CA VAL A 541 25.73 -11.59 -4.69
C VAL A 541 26.95 -11.60 -3.77
N THR A 542 26.70 -11.53 -2.47
CA THR A 542 27.77 -11.44 -1.45
C THR A 542 28.05 -12.77 -0.78
N ASN A 543 27.20 -13.77 -1.00
CA ASN A 543 27.20 -15.08 -0.34
C ASN A 543 27.25 -14.96 1.20
N SER A 544 26.54 -13.96 1.73
CA SER A 544 26.44 -13.68 3.16
C SER A 544 24.97 -13.45 3.56
N PRO A 545 24.60 -13.57 4.83
CA PRO A 545 23.27 -13.19 5.29
C PRO A 545 22.94 -11.76 4.90
N LEU A 546 21.64 -11.48 4.64
CA LEU A 546 21.18 -10.11 4.46
C LEU A 546 21.53 -9.24 5.68
N GLU A 547 21.83 -7.98 5.41
CA GLU A 547 22.11 -6.95 6.40
C GLU A 547 20.93 -6.02 6.56
N ASP A 548 20.84 -5.32 7.69
CA ASP A 548 19.86 -4.26 7.93
C ASP A 548 19.93 -3.17 6.85
N GLU A 549 18.81 -2.58 6.51
CA GLU A 549 18.76 -1.50 5.51
C GLU A 549 19.28 -0.19 6.12
N GLU A 550 20.21 0.46 5.43
CA GLU A 550 20.78 1.75 5.83
C GLU A 550 20.89 2.71 4.65
N GLY A 551 20.76 3.99 4.94
CA GLY A 551 20.90 5.03 3.93
C GLY A 551 20.79 6.44 4.49
N ASN A 552 20.73 7.39 3.54
CA ASN A 552 20.57 8.80 3.83
C ASN A 552 19.50 9.41 2.92
N VAL A 553 18.72 10.31 3.46
CA VAL A 553 17.76 11.12 2.73
C VAL A 553 18.16 12.58 2.86
N TYR A 554 18.22 13.28 1.74
CA TYR A 554 18.52 14.71 1.64
C TYR A 554 17.32 15.40 1.03
N THR A 555 16.97 16.57 1.56
CA THR A 555 15.87 17.39 1.08
C THR A 555 16.29 18.82 0.91
N VAL A 556 15.83 19.45 -0.15
CA VAL A 556 15.84 20.91 -0.31
C VAL A 556 14.48 21.38 -0.75
N GLY A 557 13.97 22.43 -0.13
CA GLY A 557 12.70 23.04 -0.52
C GLY A 557 12.73 24.54 -0.43
N ILE A 558 11.97 25.17 -1.33
CA ILE A 558 11.78 26.61 -1.37
C ILE A 558 10.28 26.87 -1.46
N ARG A 559 9.80 27.80 -0.64
CA ARG A 559 8.45 28.34 -0.73
C ARG A 559 8.52 29.83 -1.00
N LYS A 560 7.65 30.32 -1.89
CA LYS A 560 7.52 31.73 -2.23
C LYS A 560 6.07 32.09 -2.48
N ASP A 561 5.58 33.08 -1.76
CA ASP A 561 4.33 33.77 -2.09
C ASP A 561 4.64 34.84 -3.13
N LEU A 562 4.19 34.64 -4.36
CA LEU A 562 4.39 35.55 -5.49
C LEU A 562 3.47 36.78 -5.39
N SER A 563 2.34 36.59 -4.74
CA SER A 563 1.34 37.61 -4.39
C SER A 563 0.43 37.08 -3.28
N ASP A 564 -0.48 37.91 -2.76
CA ASP A 564 -1.53 37.51 -1.80
C ASP A 564 -2.44 36.40 -2.33
N LYS A 565 -2.39 36.15 -3.65
CA LYS A 565 -3.26 35.16 -4.33
C LYS A 565 -2.49 33.97 -4.89
N THR A 566 -1.18 34.03 -4.90
CA THR A 566 -0.37 33.01 -5.60
C THR A 566 0.82 32.59 -4.77
N SER A 567 0.92 31.31 -4.47
CA SER A 567 2.10 30.70 -3.85
C SER A 567 2.68 29.59 -4.70
N ILE A 568 3.99 29.42 -4.65
CA ILE A 568 4.73 28.35 -5.29
C ILE A 568 5.63 27.68 -4.27
N ALA A 569 5.73 26.35 -4.34
CA ALA A 569 6.68 25.58 -3.56
C ALA A 569 7.40 24.59 -4.47
N VAL A 570 8.71 24.49 -4.29
CA VAL A 570 9.56 23.52 -4.98
C VAL A 570 10.24 22.67 -3.94
N HIS A 571 10.27 21.38 -4.16
CA HIS A 571 10.82 20.39 -3.25
C HIS A 571 11.60 19.33 -4.02
N TYR A 572 12.80 19.02 -3.57
CA TYR A 572 13.66 18.01 -4.17
C TYR A 572 14.24 17.09 -3.09
N ASP A 573 13.99 15.79 -3.25
CA ASP A 573 14.49 14.75 -2.36
C ASP A 573 15.48 13.85 -3.07
N ILE A 574 16.53 13.45 -2.37
CA ILE A 574 17.49 12.44 -2.80
C ILE A 574 17.56 11.38 -1.70
N THR A 575 17.22 10.13 -2.01
CA THR A 575 17.41 8.99 -1.12
C THR A 575 18.54 8.12 -1.64
N LYS A 576 19.55 7.88 -0.83
CA LYS A 576 20.67 6.98 -1.14
C LYS A 576 20.74 5.88 -0.10
N MET A 577 20.37 4.66 -0.51
CA MET A 577 20.49 3.48 0.33
C MET A 577 21.75 2.70 -0.03
N SER A 578 22.48 2.26 0.97
CA SER A 578 23.65 1.40 0.79
C SER A 578 23.28 -0.09 0.82
N ASN A 579 22.24 -0.44 1.56
CA ASN A 579 21.81 -1.80 1.86
C ASN A 579 20.29 -1.97 1.68
N ALA A 580 19.67 -1.32 0.70
CA ALA A 580 18.25 -1.56 0.43
C ALA A 580 18.01 -3.03 0.07
N ILE A 581 17.01 -3.63 0.68
CA ILE A 581 16.67 -5.03 0.40
C ILE A 581 15.56 -5.08 -0.64
N ALA A 582 15.84 -5.72 -1.76
CA ALA A 582 14.86 -5.99 -2.80
C ALA A 582 15.13 -7.35 -3.46
N THR A 583 14.09 -7.91 -4.06
CA THR A 583 14.19 -9.17 -4.80
C THR A 583 14.38 -8.85 -6.27
N PHE A 584 15.48 -9.32 -6.83
CA PHE A 584 15.82 -9.15 -8.24
C PHE A 584 16.21 -10.47 -8.87
N PRO A 585 16.05 -10.63 -10.18
CA PRO A 585 16.84 -11.59 -10.95
C PRO A 585 18.27 -11.07 -11.04
N VAL A 586 19.15 -11.81 -10.43
CA VAL A 586 20.58 -11.51 -10.40
C VAL A 586 21.31 -12.53 -11.25
N TRP A 587 22.17 -12.07 -12.14
CA TRP A 587 23.04 -12.93 -12.91
C TRP A 587 24.12 -13.54 -12.02
N THR A 588 24.15 -14.89 -11.93
CA THR A 588 25.07 -15.63 -11.07
C THR A 588 26.35 -16.05 -11.81
N GLY A 589 26.53 -15.64 -13.08
CA GLY A 589 27.60 -16.11 -13.97
C GLY A 589 27.14 -17.19 -14.96
N SER A 590 26.05 -17.88 -14.67
CA SER A 590 25.47 -18.92 -15.53
C SER A 590 23.97 -18.76 -15.80
N GLU A 591 23.24 -18.22 -14.83
CA GLU A 591 21.78 -18.05 -14.91
C GLU A 591 21.32 -16.84 -14.11
N PHE A 592 20.12 -16.31 -14.41
CA PHE A 592 19.44 -15.35 -13.55
C PHE A 592 18.65 -16.09 -12.47
N LYS A 593 18.93 -15.74 -11.20
CA LYS A 593 18.15 -16.21 -10.04
C LYS A 593 17.36 -15.06 -9.44
N SER A 594 16.07 -15.26 -9.23
CA SER A 594 15.27 -14.33 -8.42
C SER A 594 15.62 -14.50 -6.94
N ALA A 595 16.27 -13.49 -6.36
CA ALA A 595 16.74 -13.53 -4.99
C ALA A 595 16.64 -12.17 -4.32
N ALA A 596 16.40 -12.19 -3.01
CA ALA A 596 16.54 -10.99 -2.20
C ALA A 596 18.03 -10.68 -1.98
N ILE A 597 18.42 -9.45 -2.24
CA ILE A 597 19.79 -8.97 -2.09
C ILE A 597 19.82 -7.62 -1.35
N ASN A 598 20.94 -7.29 -0.74
CA ASN A 598 21.24 -5.93 -0.33
C ASN A 598 21.81 -5.13 -1.51
N ALA A 599 21.01 -4.26 -2.07
CA ALA A 599 21.35 -3.45 -3.24
C ALA A 599 21.61 -1.98 -2.84
N LYS A 600 22.24 -1.25 -3.74
CA LYS A 600 22.30 0.22 -3.70
C LYS A 600 21.05 0.77 -4.38
N GLU A 601 20.42 1.77 -3.76
CA GLU A 601 19.31 2.51 -4.35
C GLU A 601 19.66 4.01 -4.37
N ASP A 602 19.49 4.65 -5.51
CA ASP A 602 19.58 6.11 -5.69
C ASP A 602 18.25 6.58 -6.27
N LYS A 603 17.43 7.18 -5.41
CA LYS A 603 16.10 7.67 -5.75
C LYS A 603 16.06 9.19 -5.66
N GLN A 604 15.44 9.82 -6.63
CA GLN A 604 15.30 11.27 -6.74
C GLN A 604 13.83 11.61 -7.00
N SER A 605 13.33 12.61 -6.32
CA SER A 605 11.97 13.12 -6.46
C SER A 605 12.00 14.65 -6.57
N PHE A 606 11.50 15.18 -7.67
CA PHE A 606 11.28 16.60 -7.84
C PHE A 606 9.79 16.89 -7.78
N ASN A 607 9.40 17.87 -6.95
CA ASN A 607 8.01 18.27 -6.78
C ASN A 607 7.90 19.79 -6.91
N ILE A 608 6.90 20.26 -7.64
CA ILE A 608 6.50 21.66 -7.68
C ILE A 608 5.00 21.77 -7.44
N THR A 609 4.59 22.71 -6.63
CA THR A 609 3.18 23.03 -6.38
C THR A 609 2.93 24.50 -6.62
N LEU A 610 1.78 24.81 -7.18
CA LEU A 610 1.28 26.17 -7.43
C LEU A 610 -0.14 26.25 -6.88
N ASP A 611 -0.37 27.14 -5.94
CA ASP A 611 -1.71 27.49 -5.47
C ASP A 611 -2.04 28.90 -5.94
N HIS A 612 -3.21 29.07 -6.57
CA HIS A 612 -3.66 30.34 -7.09
C HIS A 612 -5.14 30.58 -6.82
N ARG A 613 -5.46 31.74 -6.27
CA ARG A 613 -6.83 32.21 -6.06
C ARG A 613 -7.15 33.26 -7.12
N PHE A 614 -7.94 32.90 -8.13
CA PHE A 614 -8.37 33.82 -9.19
C PHE A 614 -9.23 34.96 -8.61
N ASN A 615 -10.17 34.60 -7.76
CA ASN A 615 -11.05 35.49 -7.02
C ASN A 615 -11.54 34.78 -5.75
N ASP A 616 -12.49 35.38 -5.03
CA ASP A 616 -13.02 34.83 -3.76
C ASP A 616 -13.79 33.52 -3.92
N HIS A 617 -14.12 33.13 -5.14
CA HIS A 617 -14.89 31.94 -5.46
C HIS A 617 -14.11 30.86 -6.17
N LEU A 618 -13.07 31.18 -6.92
CA LEU A 618 -12.37 30.24 -7.81
C LEU A 618 -10.92 30.10 -7.39
N THR A 619 -10.53 28.87 -7.03
CA THR A 619 -9.18 28.49 -6.64
C THR A 619 -8.62 27.36 -7.50
N LEU A 620 -7.32 27.40 -7.73
CA LEU A 620 -6.55 26.38 -8.43
C LEU A 620 -5.42 25.92 -7.54
N SER A 621 -5.27 24.60 -7.40
CA SER A 621 -4.04 23.98 -6.88
C SER A 621 -3.51 23.05 -7.95
N ALA A 622 -2.29 23.30 -8.41
CA ALA A 622 -1.62 22.49 -9.42
C ALA A 622 -0.31 21.93 -8.88
N SER A 623 0.04 20.73 -9.26
CA SER A 623 1.32 20.14 -8.86
C SER A 623 1.89 19.22 -9.93
N TYR A 624 3.21 19.11 -9.91
CA TYR A 624 3.98 18.20 -10.75
C TYR A 624 4.98 17.44 -9.87
N THR A 625 5.10 16.14 -10.09
CA THR A 625 6.11 15.29 -9.46
C THR A 625 6.82 14.48 -10.54
N HIS A 626 8.16 14.55 -10.54
CA HIS A 626 9.02 13.67 -11.34
C HIS A 626 9.79 12.73 -10.43
N LEU A 627 9.77 11.44 -10.76
CA LEU A 627 10.45 10.38 -10.01
C LEU A 627 11.53 9.73 -10.86
N LYS A 628 12.67 9.52 -10.25
CA LYS A 628 13.76 8.72 -10.82
C LYS A 628 14.30 7.80 -9.75
N ASP A 629 14.47 6.54 -10.07
CA ASP A 629 14.95 5.54 -9.13
C ASP A 629 15.90 4.59 -9.85
N LYS A 630 17.07 4.36 -9.30
CA LYS A 630 18.11 3.49 -9.84
C LYS A 630 18.56 2.51 -8.81
N TRP A 631 18.66 1.27 -9.24
CA TRP A 631 19.15 0.19 -8.41
C TRP A 631 20.41 -0.43 -9.01
N ALA A 632 21.32 -0.84 -8.14
CA ALA A 632 22.53 -1.53 -8.52
C ALA A 632 22.86 -2.61 -7.48
N ALA A 633 23.17 -3.81 -7.96
CA ALA A 633 23.71 -4.87 -7.09
C ALA A 633 25.10 -4.47 -6.59
N LYS A 634 25.51 -5.01 -5.44
CA LYS A 634 26.88 -4.91 -4.95
C LYS A 634 27.83 -5.70 -5.86
N ASN A 635 29.12 -5.42 -5.75
CA ASN A 635 30.20 -6.16 -6.44
C ASN A 635 30.08 -6.26 -7.98
N GLY A 636 29.35 -5.32 -8.60
CA GLY A 636 29.18 -5.27 -10.05
C GLY A 636 28.30 -6.40 -10.62
N ALA A 637 27.56 -7.12 -9.79
CA ALA A 637 26.61 -8.12 -10.27
C ALA A 637 25.52 -7.46 -11.14
N ILE A 638 25.05 -8.19 -12.13
CA ILE A 638 24.04 -7.70 -13.07
C ILE A 638 22.64 -7.99 -12.51
N ILE A 639 21.85 -6.94 -12.35
CA ILE A 639 20.40 -7.03 -12.11
C ILE A 639 19.72 -6.92 -13.48
N ASP A 640 18.76 -7.79 -13.78
CA ASP A 640 17.99 -7.61 -15.00
C ASP A 640 16.95 -6.50 -14.83
N PRO A 641 17.10 -5.39 -15.55
CA PRO A 641 16.17 -4.30 -15.49
C PRO A 641 14.77 -4.65 -16.04
N ASN A 642 14.69 -5.63 -16.95
CA ASN A 642 13.41 -6.04 -17.54
C ASN A 642 12.55 -6.85 -16.55
N TRP A 643 13.16 -7.57 -15.63
CA TRP A 643 12.43 -8.27 -14.58
C TRP A 643 11.70 -7.34 -13.64
N MET A 644 12.26 -6.18 -13.38
CA MET A 644 11.61 -5.16 -12.57
C MET A 644 10.30 -4.66 -13.20
N MET A 645 10.14 -4.81 -14.51
CA MET A 645 8.92 -4.48 -15.25
C MET A 645 7.80 -5.50 -15.09
N THR A 646 8.11 -6.71 -14.66
CA THR A 646 7.19 -7.85 -14.76
C THR A 646 6.87 -8.49 -13.42
N ASN A 647 7.67 -8.24 -12.39
CA ASN A 647 7.48 -8.83 -11.07
C ASN A 647 6.74 -7.87 -10.14
N ALA A 648 5.52 -7.56 -10.53
CA ALA A 648 4.65 -6.63 -9.82
C ALA A 648 4.16 -7.15 -8.46
N GLY A 649 4.40 -8.43 -8.15
CA GLY A 649 4.04 -9.03 -6.86
C GLY A 649 4.89 -8.54 -5.69
N ASP A 650 6.04 -7.93 -5.95
CA ASP A 650 6.89 -7.38 -4.90
C ASP A 650 6.92 -5.86 -4.95
N VAL A 651 6.33 -5.20 -3.94
CA VAL A 651 6.30 -3.74 -3.81
C VAL A 651 7.70 -3.13 -3.81
N ASN A 652 8.70 -3.89 -3.36
CA ASN A 652 10.08 -3.43 -3.31
C ASN A 652 10.80 -3.56 -4.66
N THR A 653 10.28 -4.39 -5.56
CA THR A 653 10.81 -4.56 -6.91
C THR A 653 10.02 -3.83 -8.00
N ALA A 654 8.81 -3.39 -7.69
CA ALA A 654 7.97 -2.58 -8.58
C ALA A 654 8.53 -1.17 -8.76
N ILE A 655 9.78 -1.06 -9.15
CA ILE A 655 10.50 0.16 -8.90
C ILE A 655 10.21 1.20 -9.96
N ASN A 656 10.46 0.98 -11.19
CA ASN A 656 10.48 2.09 -12.13
C ASN A 656 9.46 2.02 -13.25
N HIS A 657 8.95 0.86 -13.55
CA HIS A 657 8.17 0.66 -14.77
C HIS A 657 6.68 0.44 -14.51
N LEU A 658 6.32 0.07 -13.28
CA LEU A 658 4.94 -0.07 -12.84
C LEU A 658 4.31 1.26 -12.41
N ARG A 659 5.15 2.28 -12.26
CA ARG A 659 4.75 3.63 -11.87
C ARG A 659 5.04 4.60 -12.99
N PRO A 660 4.18 5.58 -13.17
CA PRO A 660 4.52 6.73 -13.98
C PRO A 660 5.77 7.43 -13.42
N GLU A 661 6.64 7.92 -14.28
CA GLU A 661 7.73 8.82 -13.88
C GLU A 661 7.23 10.22 -13.57
N ASN A 662 6.15 10.64 -14.21
CA ASN A 662 5.61 11.99 -14.09
C ASN A 662 4.15 11.95 -13.65
N TYR A 663 3.87 12.73 -12.62
CA TYR A 663 2.53 12.93 -12.05
C TYR A 663 2.17 14.41 -12.13
N TYR A 664 1.07 14.72 -12.76
CA TYR A 664 0.49 16.05 -12.79
C TYR A 664 -0.85 16.00 -12.09
N SER A 665 -1.11 16.95 -11.19
CA SER A 665 -2.40 17.10 -10.54
C SER A 665 -2.88 18.53 -10.71
N LEU A 666 -4.16 18.66 -10.99
CA LEU A 666 -4.85 19.94 -11.07
C LEU A 666 -6.18 19.81 -10.31
N ASN A 667 -6.34 20.63 -9.30
CA ASN A 667 -7.56 20.74 -8.52
C ASN A 667 -8.14 22.14 -8.72
N LEU A 668 -9.26 22.24 -9.40
CA LEU A 668 -10.01 23.47 -9.61
C LEU A 668 -11.26 23.42 -8.75
N SER A 669 -11.43 24.38 -7.85
CA SER A 669 -12.55 24.46 -6.94
C SER A 669 -13.28 25.81 -7.10
N TYR A 670 -14.59 25.73 -7.17
CA TYR A 670 -15.47 26.90 -7.18
C TYR A 670 -16.46 26.82 -6.01
N GLU A 671 -16.56 27.91 -5.24
CA GLU A 671 -17.46 28.02 -4.11
C GLU A 671 -18.18 29.37 -4.13
N ASN A 672 -19.49 29.36 -4.07
CA ASN A 672 -20.30 30.56 -4.02
C ASN A 672 -21.63 30.32 -3.29
N GLY A 673 -21.76 30.88 -2.10
CA GLY A 673 -22.95 30.73 -1.28
C GLY A 673 -23.23 29.25 -0.95
N LYS A 674 -24.31 28.71 -1.54
CA LYS A 674 -24.75 27.34 -1.29
C LYS A 674 -24.07 26.28 -2.17
N LEU A 675 -23.31 26.71 -3.16
CA LEU A 675 -22.72 25.82 -4.15
C LEU A 675 -21.23 25.67 -3.93
N TYR A 676 -20.77 24.44 -3.83
CA TYR A 676 -19.37 24.05 -4.02
C TYR A 676 -19.27 23.07 -5.17
N THR A 677 -18.31 23.24 -6.06
CA THR A 677 -17.96 22.24 -7.07
C THR A 677 -16.46 22.17 -7.25
N GLY A 678 -15.95 20.98 -7.44
CA GLY A 678 -14.52 20.72 -7.58
C GLY A 678 -14.21 19.69 -8.65
N LEU A 679 -13.24 20.00 -9.50
CA LEU A 679 -12.70 19.12 -10.51
C LEU A 679 -11.26 18.77 -10.15
N LEU A 680 -11.02 17.49 -9.85
CA LEU A 680 -9.69 16.96 -9.58
C LEU A 680 -9.22 16.16 -10.80
N THR A 681 -8.14 16.61 -11.41
CA THR A 681 -7.56 16.00 -12.61
C THR A 681 -6.16 15.49 -12.31
N ASN A 682 -5.88 14.24 -12.64
CA ASN A 682 -4.56 13.64 -12.53
C ASN A 682 -4.13 13.09 -13.88
N TRP A 683 -2.98 13.52 -14.35
CA TRP A 683 -2.36 13.02 -15.57
C TRP A 683 -1.04 12.34 -15.21
N TYR A 684 -0.88 11.11 -15.69
CA TYR A 684 0.26 10.26 -15.43
C TYR A 684 0.96 9.91 -16.74
N THR A 685 2.29 10.03 -16.77
CA THR A 685 3.10 9.74 -17.96
C THR A 685 4.40 9.04 -17.59
N GLY A 686 5.07 8.44 -18.57
CA GLY A 686 6.35 7.74 -18.36
C GLY A 686 6.19 6.36 -17.75
N ASN A 687 5.02 5.75 -17.88
CA ASN A 687 4.83 4.34 -17.55
C ASN A 687 5.27 3.50 -18.75
N ASP A 688 6.39 2.81 -18.62
CA ASP A 688 6.99 2.04 -19.71
C ASP A 688 6.50 0.60 -19.81
N LEU A 689 5.66 0.14 -18.89
CA LEU A 689 5.18 -1.23 -18.92
C LEU A 689 4.26 -1.47 -20.12
N SER A 690 4.74 -2.21 -21.10
CA SER A 690 4.00 -2.53 -22.32
C SER A 690 2.75 -3.38 -22.07
N ALA A 691 2.63 -3.99 -20.89
CA ALA A 691 1.45 -4.70 -20.45
C ALA A 691 0.27 -3.77 -20.11
N PHE A 692 0.49 -2.48 -19.91
CA PHE A 692 -0.58 -1.52 -19.64
C PHE A 692 -1.21 -1.02 -20.93
N THR A 693 -2.50 -0.67 -20.87
CA THR A 693 -3.27 -0.14 -22.03
C THR A 693 -2.58 1.09 -22.61
N SER A 694 -2.03 1.94 -21.77
CA SER A 694 -1.38 3.17 -22.18
C SER A 694 -0.20 3.50 -21.27
N LYS A 695 0.84 4.08 -21.88
CA LYS A 695 1.98 4.68 -21.14
C LYS A 695 1.62 6.00 -20.45
N ARG A 696 0.44 6.53 -20.72
CA ARG A 696 -0.09 7.77 -20.13
C ARG A 696 -1.60 7.67 -19.99
N PHE A 697 -2.13 8.23 -18.93
CA PHE A 697 -3.57 8.28 -18.70
C PHE A 697 -3.98 9.50 -17.88
N LEU A 698 -5.18 10.00 -18.18
CA LEU A 698 -5.81 11.16 -17.54
C LEU A 698 -7.04 10.70 -16.80
N VAL A 699 -7.06 10.85 -15.49
CA VAL A 699 -8.20 10.51 -14.65
C VAL A 699 -8.76 11.79 -14.04
N MET A 700 -10.07 11.98 -14.16
CA MET A 700 -10.78 13.15 -13.67
C MET A 700 -11.88 12.73 -12.70
N ASP A 701 -11.93 13.35 -11.53
CA ASP A 701 -13.01 13.19 -10.56
C ASP A 701 -13.70 14.54 -10.35
N TRP A 702 -15.02 14.53 -10.31
CA TRP A 702 -15.83 15.73 -10.18
C TRP A 702 -16.82 15.59 -9.02
N ASN A 703 -17.01 16.66 -8.26
CA ASN A 703 -18.03 16.70 -7.24
C ASN A 703 -18.78 18.02 -7.21
N ILE A 704 -20.06 17.94 -6.83
CA ILE A 704 -20.93 19.06 -6.58
C ILE A 704 -21.56 18.87 -5.20
N ASN A 705 -21.55 19.91 -4.39
CA ASN A 705 -22.29 20.01 -3.13
C ASN A 705 -23.22 21.20 -3.23
N TYR A 706 -24.45 21.03 -2.76
CA TYR A 706 -25.43 22.09 -2.71
C TYR A 706 -26.17 22.09 -1.37
N ASP A 707 -26.11 23.20 -0.65
CA ASP A 707 -26.82 23.36 0.61
C ASP A 707 -28.30 23.60 0.35
N ILE A 708 -29.10 22.53 0.41
CA ILE A 708 -30.55 22.57 0.19
C ILE A 708 -31.27 23.23 1.37
N ALA A 709 -30.69 23.13 2.56
CA ALA A 709 -31.11 23.84 3.77
C ALA A 709 -29.87 24.25 4.58
N LYS A 710 -30.06 25.06 5.64
CA LYS A 710 -28.95 25.52 6.48
C LYS A 710 -28.05 24.41 6.99
N ASP A 711 -28.63 23.26 7.33
CA ASP A 711 -27.96 22.14 7.97
C ASP A 711 -27.93 20.87 7.10
N ILE A 712 -28.36 20.98 5.84
CA ILE A 712 -28.43 19.84 4.93
C ILE A 712 -27.72 20.18 3.62
N THR A 713 -26.67 19.41 3.34
CA THR A 713 -25.93 19.45 2.07
C THR A 713 -26.24 18.19 1.25
N ALA A 714 -26.78 18.35 0.05
CA ALA A 714 -26.86 17.29 -0.94
C ALA A 714 -25.62 17.30 -1.82
N TYR A 715 -25.18 16.13 -2.27
CA TYR A 715 -23.97 16.03 -3.09
C TYR A 715 -24.02 14.94 -4.15
N VAL A 716 -23.23 15.14 -5.19
CA VAL A 716 -22.97 14.18 -6.27
C VAL A 716 -21.47 14.09 -6.49
N LEU A 717 -20.95 12.88 -6.53
CA LEU A 717 -19.56 12.59 -6.90
C LEU A 717 -19.56 11.78 -8.19
N VAL A 718 -18.64 12.10 -9.08
CA VAL A 718 -18.37 11.33 -10.30
C VAL A 718 -16.88 10.99 -10.31
N SER A 719 -16.55 9.75 -10.09
CA SER A 719 -15.17 9.25 -10.21
C SER A 719 -14.89 8.78 -11.62
N ASN A 720 -13.66 9.01 -12.10
CA ASN A 720 -13.25 8.70 -13.48
C ASN A 720 -14.25 9.24 -14.52
N LEU A 721 -14.49 10.55 -14.47
CA LEU A 721 -15.49 11.27 -15.28
C LEU A 721 -15.44 10.93 -16.76
N THR A 722 -14.26 10.81 -17.34
CA THR A 722 -14.04 10.50 -18.77
C THR A 722 -14.12 9.01 -19.07
N ASN A 723 -14.35 8.16 -18.07
CA ASN A 723 -14.33 6.71 -18.18
C ASN A 723 -13.03 6.18 -18.82
N GLN A 724 -11.89 6.73 -18.36
CA GLN A 724 -10.57 6.33 -18.81
C GLN A 724 -10.30 4.87 -18.44
N ALA A 725 -9.88 4.07 -19.40
CA ALA A 725 -9.32 2.76 -19.15
C ALA A 725 -7.82 2.93 -18.75
N TYR A 726 -7.45 2.39 -17.60
CA TYR A 726 -6.07 2.48 -17.11
C TYR A 726 -5.79 1.38 -16.11
N GLU A 727 -4.53 1.08 -15.93
CA GLU A 727 -4.02 0.10 -14.99
C GLU A 727 -2.90 0.73 -14.14
N THR A 728 -2.78 0.27 -12.90
CA THR A 728 -1.73 0.72 -11.98
C THR A 728 -0.90 -0.43 -11.43
N TRP A 729 -1.35 -1.65 -11.69
CA TRP A 729 -0.74 -2.85 -11.16
C TRP A 729 -0.70 -3.96 -12.21
N TYR A 730 0.36 -4.75 -12.17
CA TYR A 730 0.54 -5.92 -13.03
C TYR A 730 0.97 -7.12 -12.20
N SER A 731 0.30 -8.25 -12.36
CA SER A 731 0.70 -9.53 -11.76
C SER A 731 1.45 -10.36 -12.79
N GLY A 732 2.67 -10.77 -12.45
CA GLY A 732 3.56 -11.48 -13.35
C GLY A 732 3.78 -12.96 -13.04
N SER A 733 3.36 -13.47 -11.88
CA SER A 733 3.89 -14.77 -11.46
C SER A 733 2.98 -15.96 -11.66
N TRP A 734 1.67 -15.81 -11.78
CA TRP A 734 0.75 -16.95 -11.88
C TRP A 734 -0.43 -16.73 -12.82
N GLY A 735 -0.35 -15.81 -13.65
CA GLY A 735 -1.32 -15.40 -14.64
C GLY A 735 -1.00 -13.98 -15.01
N PRO A 736 -0.45 -13.77 -16.21
CA PRO A 736 -0.08 -12.43 -16.64
C PRO A 736 -1.33 -11.58 -16.77
N GLY A 737 -1.35 -10.45 -16.12
CA GLY A 737 -2.46 -9.52 -16.26
C GLY A 737 -2.22 -8.21 -15.57
N ALA A 738 -2.60 -7.14 -16.22
CA ALA A 738 -2.70 -5.82 -15.61
C ALA A 738 -4.06 -5.70 -14.93
N TYR A 739 -4.07 -5.13 -13.74
CA TYR A 739 -5.30 -4.86 -13.01
C TYR A 739 -5.93 -3.58 -13.53
N SER A 740 -7.06 -3.73 -14.20
CA SER A 740 -7.84 -2.61 -14.69
C SER A 740 -8.47 -1.84 -13.53
N MET A 741 -8.31 -0.53 -13.54
CA MET A 741 -8.85 0.36 -12.53
C MET A 741 -10.35 0.59 -12.73
N PRO A 742 -11.07 1.02 -11.67
CA PRO A 742 -12.50 1.23 -11.73
C PRO A 742 -12.96 2.12 -12.89
N ALA A 743 -14.01 1.71 -13.54
CA ALA A 743 -14.72 2.51 -14.54
C ALA A 743 -15.36 3.75 -13.88
N ARG A 744 -15.95 4.62 -14.70
CA ARG A 744 -16.72 5.76 -14.20
C ARG A 744 -17.82 5.29 -13.24
N SER A 745 -17.90 5.96 -12.09
CA SER A 745 -18.89 5.69 -11.05
C SER A 745 -19.49 6.97 -10.51
N PHE A 746 -20.70 6.85 -9.95
CA PHE A 746 -21.47 7.92 -9.38
C PHE A 746 -21.78 7.59 -7.91
N LEU A 747 -21.76 8.60 -7.07
CA LEU A 747 -22.25 8.54 -5.70
C LEU A 747 -23.14 9.77 -5.46
N VAL A 748 -24.32 9.56 -4.90
CA VAL A 748 -25.25 10.60 -4.52
C VAL A 748 -25.55 10.47 -3.04
N GLY A 749 -25.56 11.58 -2.32
CA GLY A 749 -25.81 11.54 -0.90
C GLY A 749 -26.28 12.86 -0.32
N ALA A 750 -26.55 12.81 0.97
CA ALA A 750 -26.90 13.98 1.76
C ALA A 750 -26.26 13.87 3.14
N ARG A 751 -25.74 15.00 3.62
CA ARG A 751 -25.22 15.17 4.97
C ARG A 751 -26.10 16.17 5.74
N TYR A 752 -26.57 15.74 6.91
CA TYR A 752 -27.25 16.58 7.89
C TYR A 752 -26.31 16.88 9.05
N LYS A 753 -26.18 18.13 9.43
CA LYS A 753 -25.41 18.60 10.60
C LYS A 753 -26.37 19.26 11.60
N PHE A 754 -26.16 19.02 12.89
CA PHE A 754 -26.99 19.58 13.96
C PHE A 754 -26.16 19.96 15.18
#